data_d0f0f7c8c514f4222e20e5f1acbb2fca
#
_entry.id   d0f0f7c8c514f4222e20e5f1acbb2fca
#
_cell.length_a   1.000
_cell.length_b   1.000
_cell.length_c   1.000
_cell.angle_alpha   90.00
_cell.angle_beta   90.00
_cell.angle_gamma   90.00
#
_symmetry.space_group_name_H-M   'P 1'
#
loop_
_entity.id
_entity.type
_entity.pdbx_description
1 polymer ?
#
loop_
_entity_poly.entity_id
_entity_poly.type
_entity_poly.pdbx_seq_one_letter_code
_entity_poly.pdbx_strand_id
1 'polypeptide(L)'
;MPVVLQQCLSGVKALFHRIQQDAEMDEELRGYVDAAAQDKMRSGMSYAEAMRAARAEMGSTESVKQKIRSTGWESAAESVWQDVRYGIRQLLRNPGFSIVALLTLALGIGANTAIFTLVHAVMLKQLPIADPQHLYRIGEGEFYCCEWGGLEGSWGTFDYPLYKHLRDTNPSFEQIAAFSGYTPSFNLRRANTSETAHSTSGEYVSGNYFATLGLEPAIGRLIHTSDDRASAPAVAVMGYHAWQRDYAGDPSVVGSVFLVNGLPVTVVGIAPQGFLGDRFTTYPPALWIPLSQQPMFEGLGQKSLLNSSGDAWLYMIGRLRSGAVPAQVQSQLSIDLQHWLRSQGRTDDAEQKIANQHIQITAGGTGISPFRSNSKDGLYLLSAGALLVLLIACANLANLLLARGAARQHQTALRLSLGATRWRLIRALLTESILLSLIGGAGGVLLAYAGTRAIVSIAFRGATYVPVDAAPSLPILGFAFFLSLLTGVVFGVAPAWIGTHADPSHSLRGGSRSSTSHASRPQRVLVIVQAALSVVLLAVAGLLAQSLNNLERADLGFETQGRLLANINFMAAGYRPEQLPALYEQVQDRLESLPGVRSASLSLNSPQNLCCVTVDISIGGRSDSWIGDVDTAFSRVGPHYFETIGTPLLRGRAITRQDTQASQHVAVVDEAFARRFFPGDDPIGKHFGMSQPGHGYDYEIVGMARNTKYRGPASEARPMFFLPFTQTTRYAPPGDERLEMATLYAQSIQLRVAGAPEGYERSVREVLSGINPNLALDSVKSYSEQVAVQFNQQRLVARLTGLFSMLALLLASVGLYGVTAYNVTRRTSEIGIRMALGANRGNVVSMVLGGAFSQVGVGLCIGIPLALLSGSALAHQLYGVSRFDPFILGMAILVLCLCALVAGWIPARRAASIEPMEALRIE
;
A
#
# COMPACT_ATOMS: atom_id res chain seq x y z
N MET A 1 19.82 -30.81 31.38
CA MET A 1 19.29 -31.15 30.05
C MET A 1 18.79 -32.61 29.85
N PRO A 2 19.43 -33.68 30.37
CA PRO A 2 18.95 -35.05 30.14
C PRO A 2 17.62 -35.41 30.82
N VAL A 3 17.33 -34.87 32.03
CA VAL A 3 16.10 -35.20 32.77
C VAL A 3 14.83 -34.64 32.08
N VAL A 4 14.89 -33.44 31.55
CA VAL A 4 13.75 -32.81 30.81
C VAL A 4 13.46 -33.54 29.50
N LEU A 5 14.52 -34.01 28.82
CA LEU A 5 14.40 -34.76 27.57
C LEU A 5 13.82 -36.17 27.83
N GLN A 6 14.20 -36.80 28.90
CA GLN A 6 13.66 -38.09 29.36
C GLN A 6 12.17 -37.95 29.75
N GLN A 7 11.80 -36.89 30.47
CA GLN A 7 10.41 -36.61 30.83
C GLN A 7 9.55 -36.31 29.60
N CYS A 8 10.08 -35.59 28.57
CA CYS A 8 9.40 -35.38 27.31
C CYS A 8 9.20 -36.66 26.51
N LEU A 9 10.25 -37.51 26.45
CA LEU A 9 10.18 -38.78 25.70
C LEU A 9 9.24 -39.81 26.39
N SER A 10 9.24 -39.87 27.73
CA SER A 10 8.29 -40.72 28.45
C SER A 10 6.85 -40.29 28.25
N GLY A 11 6.60 -38.95 28.23
CA GLY A 11 5.27 -38.43 27.95
C GLY A 11 4.77 -38.68 26.55
N VAL A 12 5.66 -38.59 25.54
CA VAL A 12 5.30 -38.96 24.14
C VAL A 12 4.99 -40.44 24.03
N LYS A 13 5.76 -41.34 24.71
CA LYS A 13 5.44 -42.77 24.79
C LYS A 13 4.07 -43.03 25.44
N ALA A 14 3.76 -42.29 26.52
CA ALA A 14 2.48 -42.38 27.21
C ALA A 14 1.27 -42.09 26.36
N LEU A 15 1.39 -41.14 25.44
CA LEU A 15 0.31 -40.77 24.49
C LEU A 15 0.01 -41.87 23.46
N PHE A 16 1.02 -42.65 23.04
CA PHE A 16 0.87 -43.66 21.99
C PHE A 16 0.73 -45.11 22.48
N HIS A 17 1.22 -45.45 23.71
CA HIS A 17 1.24 -46.83 24.26
C HIS A 17 0.55 -46.92 25.61
N ARG A 18 -0.65 -46.38 25.73
CA ARG A 18 -1.45 -46.26 26.95
C ARG A 18 -1.70 -47.61 27.65
N ILE A 19 -1.98 -48.67 26.87
CA ILE A 19 -2.26 -50.00 27.41
C ILE A 19 -1.03 -50.59 28.12
N GLN A 20 0.16 -50.35 27.61
CA GLN A 20 1.41 -50.84 28.13
C GLN A 20 1.81 -50.10 29.42
N GLN A 21 1.63 -48.78 29.49
CA GLN A 21 1.86 -48.00 30.71
C GLN A 21 0.86 -48.30 31.82
N ASP A 22 -0.39 -48.61 31.47
CA ASP A 22 -1.38 -49.01 32.45
C ASP A 22 -0.98 -50.34 33.11
N ALA A 23 -0.39 -51.29 32.32
CA ALA A 23 0.13 -52.54 32.83
C ALA A 23 1.38 -52.35 33.71
N GLU A 24 2.31 -51.49 33.28
CA GLU A 24 3.53 -51.17 34.08
C GLU A 24 3.15 -50.48 35.41
N MET A 25 2.19 -49.55 35.41
CA MET A 25 1.72 -48.87 36.61
C MET A 25 0.97 -49.83 37.57
N ASP A 26 0.25 -50.84 37.03
CA ASP A 26 -0.38 -51.88 37.79
C ASP A 26 0.66 -52.78 38.50
N GLU A 27 1.74 -53.08 37.81
CA GLU A 27 2.85 -53.90 38.36
C GLU A 27 3.61 -53.13 39.46
N GLU A 28 3.92 -51.82 39.24
CA GLU A 28 4.53 -50.96 40.26
C GLU A 28 3.67 -50.80 41.52
N LEU A 29 2.35 -50.56 41.35
CA LEU A 29 1.41 -50.41 42.46
C LEU A 29 1.23 -51.72 43.24
N ARG A 30 1.24 -52.89 42.56
CA ARG A 30 1.27 -54.19 43.23
C ARG A 30 2.56 -54.38 44.01
N GLY A 31 3.72 -54.09 43.42
CA GLY A 31 5.00 -54.14 44.09
C GLY A 31 5.07 -53.26 45.34
N TYR A 32 4.45 -51.99 45.24
CA TYR A 32 4.36 -51.11 46.40
C TYR A 32 3.49 -51.71 47.56
N VAL A 33 2.32 -52.28 47.19
CA VAL A 33 1.43 -52.95 48.20
C VAL A 33 2.12 -54.15 48.85
N ASP A 34 2.84 -54.94 48.04
CA ASP A 34 3.59 -56.13 48.57
C ASP A 34 4.73 -55.69 49.45
N ALA A 35 5.49 -54.64 49.10
CA ALA A 35 6.55 -54.10 49.95
C ALA A 35 6.02 -53.52 51.27
N ALA A 36 4.92 -52.80 51.27
CA ALA A 36 4.26 -52.27 52.45
C ALA A 36 3.65 -53.34 53.32
N ALA A 37 3.19 -54.45 52.73
CA ALA A 37 2.71 -55.59 53.46
C ALA A 37 3.89 -56.34 54.13
N GLN A 38 5.04 -56.50 53.50
CA GLN A 38 6.25 -57.09 54.10
C GLN A 38 6.78 -56.29 55.28
N ASP A 39 6.78 -54.93 55.19
CA ASP A 39 7.20 -54.12 56.36
C ASP A 39 6.24 -54.24 57.52
N LYS A 40 4.95 -54.39 57.33
CA LYS A 40 3.98 -54.64 58.38
C LYS A 40 4.07 -56.03 58.92
N MET A 41 4.48 -57.05 58.20
CA MET A 41 4.82 -58.39 58.64
C MET A 41 6.07 -58.38 59.55
N ARG A 42 7.08 -57.57 59.22
CA ARG A 42 8.28 -57.40 60.11
C ARG A 42 7.90 -56.79 61.47
N SER A 43 6.83 -56.04 61.55
CA SER A 43 6.28 -55.47 62.81
C SER A 43 5.36 -56.44 63.57
N GLY A 44 5.21 -57.70 63.12
CA GLY A 44 4.51 -58.78 63.86
C GLY A 44 3.08 -59.08 63.43
N MET A 45 2.60 -58.52 62.31
CA MET A 45 1.25 -58.76 61.71
C MET A 45 1.25 -60.08 60.93
N SER A 46 0.12 -60.77 60.91
CA SER A 46 -0.07 -61.88 59.98
C SER A 46 -0.20 -61.39 58.50
N TYR A 47 0.21 -62.23 57.55
CA TYR A 47 0.17 -61.87 56.09
C TYR A 47 -1.16 -61.36 55.68
N ALA A 48 -2.28 -61.99 56.14
CA ALA A 48 -3.64 -61.61 55.81
C ALA A 48 -4.03 -60.23 56.38
N GLU A 49 -3.53 -59.89 57.57
CA GLU A 49 -3.76 -58.57 58.19
C GLU A 49 -2.87 -57.49 57.61
N ALA A 50 -1.61 -57.78 57.36
CA ALA A 50 -0.64 -56.89 56.77
C ALA A 50 -1.10 -56.47 55.33
N MET A 51 -1.59 -57.41 54.53
CA MET A 51 -2.09 -57.18 53.24
C MET A 51 -3.39 -56.29 53.21
N ARG A 52 -4.30 -56.57 54.20
CA ARG A 52 -5.51 -55.74 54.36
C ARG A 52 -5.19 -54.30 54.77
N ALA A 53 -4.23 -54.15 55.70
CA ALA A 53 -3.79 -52.81 56.13
C ALA A 53 -3.05 -52.03 55.03
N ALA A 54 -2.16 -52.68 54.25
CA ALA A 54 -1.47 -52.05 53.13
C ALA A 54 -2.46 -51.58 52.03
N ARG A 55 -3.48 -52.41 51.74
CA ARG A 55 -4.54 -52.00 50.80
C ARG A 55 -5.41 -50.90 51.35
N ALA A 56 -5.73 -50.88 52.62
CA ALA A 56 -6.51 -49.83 53.24
C ALA A 56 -5.75 -48.50 53.31
N GLU A 57 -4.43 -48.56 53.49
CA GLU A 57 -3.55 -47.41 53.53
C GLU A 57 -3.35 -46.81 52.09
N MET A 58 -3.19 -47.66 51.09
CA MET A 58 -3.09 -47.21 49.67
C MET A 58 -4.42 -46.64 49.13
N GLY A 59 -5.54 -47.11 49.64
CA GLY A 59 -6.87 -46.76 49.13
C GLY A 59 -7.21 -47.45 47.79
N SER A 60 -8.07 -46.85 47.01
CA SER A 60 -8.46 -47.39 45.69
C SER A 60 -7.29 -47.25 44.70
N THR A 61 -6.83 -48.39 44.15
CA THR A 61 -5.80 -48.42 43.07
C THR A 61 -6.09 -47.45 41.91
N GLU A 62 -7.36 -47.36 41.51
CA GLU A 62 -7.76 -46.44 40.46
C GLU A 62 -7.64 -44.95 40.86
N SER A 63 -7.87 -44.60 42.13
CA SER A 63 -7.70 -43.23 42.59
C SER A 63 -6.23 -42.80 42.64
N VAL A 64 -5.34 -43.71 42.98
CA VAL A 64 -3.87 -43.49 43.01
C VAL A 64 -3.36 -43.36 41.57
N LYS A 65 -3.75 -44.23 40.64
CA LYS A 65 -3.45 -44.11 39.23
C LYS A 65 -3.91 -42.78 38.66
N GLN A 66 -5.13 -42.37 38.95
CA GLN A 66 -5.68 -41.11 38.49
C GLN A 66 -4.91 -39.90 39.08
N LYS A 67 -4.42 -39.99 40.30
CA LYS A 67 -3.63 -38.95 40.94
C LYS A 67 -2.22 -38.85 40.33
N ILE A 68 -1.57 -39.98 40.02
CA ILE A 68 -0.28 -40.04 39.33
C ILE A 68 -0.42 -39.48 37.91
N ARG A 69 -1.42 -39.90 37.14
CA ARG A 69 -1.70 -39.35 35.80
C ARG A 69 -1.99 -37.85 35.81
N SER A 70 -2.65 -37.33 36.86
CA SER A 70 -2.98 -35.90 36.92
C SER A 70 -1.79 -34.98 37.15
N THR A 71 -0.63 -35.47 37.50
CA THR A 71 0.60 -34.69 37.74
C THR A 71 1.50 -34.55 36.49
N GLY A 72 1.30 -35.37 35.45
CA GLY A 72 2.08 -35.32 34.21
C GLY A 72 1.56 -34.28 33.20
N TRP A 73 2.44 -33.71 32.32
CA TRP A 73 2.06 -32.83 31.24
C TRP A 73 1.20 -33.55 30.17
N GLU A 74 1.29 -34.90 30.09
CA GLU A 74 0.52 -35.76 29.22
C GLU A 74 -0.99 -35.67 29.53
N SER A 75 -1.37 -35.53 30.80
CA SER A 75 -2.76 -35.36 31.20
C SER A 75 -3.31 -34.03 30.78
N ALA A 76 -2.47 -33.00 30.78
CA ALA A 76 -2.83 -31.68 30.22
C ALA A 76 -3.02 -31.76 28.69
N ALA A 77 -2.12 -32.41 27.98
CA ALA A 77 -2.22 -32.62 26.52
C ALA A 77 -3.45 -33.47 26.14
N GLU A 78 -3.70 -34.57 26.88
CA GLU A 78 -4.88 -35.40 26.66
C GLU A 78 -6.18 -34.65 26.92
N SER A 79 -6.21 -33.83 27.99
CA SER A 79 -7.39 -33.01 28.28
C SER A 79 -7.64 -31.93 27.25
N VAL A 80 -6.59 -31.31 26.69
CA VAL A 80 -6.72 -30.37 25.54
C VAL A 80 -7.25 -31.09 24.29
N TRP A 81 -6.70 -32.28 24.00
CA TRP A 81 -7.19 -33.06 22.85
C TRP A 81 -8.68 -33.47 22.99
N GLN A 82 -9.11 -33.83 24.23
CA GLN A 82 -10.51 -34.12 24.51
C GLN A 82 -11.38 -32.85 24.30
N ASP A 83 -10.89 -31.70 24.77
CA ASP A 83 -11.57 -30.41 24.58
C ASP A 83 -11.67 -30.05 23.07
N VAL A 84 -10.61 -30.27 22.28
CA VAL A 84 -10.60 -30.09 20.81
C VAL A 84 -11.63 -31.00 20.13
N ARG A 85 -11.62 -32.31 20.44
CA ARG A 85 -12.57 -33.28 19.89
C ARG A 85 -14.02 -32.95 20.26
N TYR A 86 -14.22 -32.50 21.48
CA TYR A 86 -15.53 -32.02 21.93
C TYR A 86 -15.95 -30.77 21.19
N GLY A 87 -15.05 -29.80 21.04
CA GLY A 87 -15.28 -28.56 20.28
C GLY A 87 -15.68 -28.85 18.83
N ILE A 88 -14.95 -29.72 18.13
CA ILE A 88 -15.26 -30.11 16.75
C ILE A 88 -16.65 -30.73 16.62
N ARG A 89 -16.97 -31.70 17.50
CA ARG A 89 -18.31 -32.33 17.51
C ARG A 89 -19.43 -31.32 17.75
N GLN A 90 -19.16 -30.35 18.60
CA GLN A 90 -20.10 -29.32 18.96
C GLN A 90 -20.35 -28.31 17.82
N LEU A 91 -19.31 -28.00 17.04
CA LEU A 91 -19.42 -27.18 15.84
C LEU A 91 -20.24 -27.90 14.76
N LEU A 92 -20.02 -29.18 14.56
CA LEU A 92 -20.76 -30.00 13.59
C LEU A 92 -22.22 -30.19 13.96
N ARG A 93 -22.57 -30.21 15.26
CA ARG A 93 -23.96 -30.35 15.74
C ARG A 93 -24.80 -29.07 15.57
N ASN A 94 -24.14 -27.91 15.41
CA ASN A 94 -24.80 -26.60 15.25
C ASN A 94 -24.34 -25.88 14.00
N PRO A 95 -24.67 -26.39 12.79
CA PRO A 95 -24.09 -25.91 11.54
C PRO A 95 -24.40 -24.43 11.26
N GLY A 96 -25.62 -23.96 11.54
CA GLY A 96 -26.02 -22.57 11.30
C GLY A 96 -25.18 -21.56 12.10
N PHE A 97 -24.94 -21.84 13.40
CA PHE A 97 -24.05 -21.02 14.23
C PHE A 97 -22.61 -21.05 13.70
N SER A 98 -22.09 -22.27 13.41
CA SER A 98 -20.71 -22.45 12.99
C SER A 98 -20.42 -21.77 11.66
N ILE A 99 -21.31 -21.86 10.68
CA ILE A 99 -21.16 -21.21 9.38
C ILE A 99 -21.12 -19.68 9.53
N VAL A 100 -22.07 -19.11 10.29
CA VAL A 100 -22.10 -17.66 10.50
C VAL A 100 -20.85 -17.17 11.24
N ALA A 101 -20.40 -17.88 12.28
CA ALA A 101 -19.20 -17.54 13.02
C ALA A 101 -17.94 -17.66 12.16
N LEU A 102 -17.80 -18.75 11.37
CA LEU A 102 -16.67 -18.97 10.48
C LEU A 102 -16.61 -17.95 9.36
N LEU A 103 -17.74 -17.63 8.72
CA LEU A 103 -17.79 -16.60 7.67
C LEU A 103 -17.44 -15.21 8.24
N THR A 104 -17.98 -14.88 9.42
CA THR A 104 -17.67 -13.59 10.09
C THR A 104 -16.16 -13.46 10.37
N LEU A 105 -15.54 -14.52 10.91
CA LEU A 105 -14.11 -14.55 11.20
C LEU A 105 -13.27 -14.56 9.91
N ALA A 106 -13.65 -15.36 8.92
CA ALA A 106 -12.95 -15.44 7.64
C ALA A 106 -12.94 -14.10 6.92
N LEU A 107 -14.06 -13.36 6.93
CA LEU A 107 -14.14 -12.01 6.35
C LEU A 107 -13.29 -11.01 7.13
N GLY A 108 -13.38 -10.99 8.46
CA GLY A 108 -12.62 -10.06 9.30
C GLY A 108 -11.11 -10.31 9.26
N ILE A 109 -10.68 -11.56 9.45
CA ILE A 109 -9.26 -11.95 9.41
C ILE A 109 -8.73 -11.83 7.98
N GLY A 110 -9.53 -12.25 6.97
CA GLY A 110 -9.15 -12.20 5.56
C GLY A 110 -8.91 -10.78 5.06
N ALA A 111 -9.79 -9.84 5.40
CA ALA A 111 -9.61 -8.42 5.06
C ALA A 111 -8.31 -7.86 5.66
N ASN A 112 -8.04 -8.13 6.95
CA ASN A 112 -6.80 -7.69 7.59
C ASN A 112 -5.56 -8.35 6.99
N THR A 113 -5.61 -9.64 6.69
CA THR A 113 -4.50 -10.37 6.09
C THR A 113 -4.23 -9.88 4.66
N ALA A 114 -5.25 -9.55 3.86
CA ALA A 114 -5.09 -8.98 2.52
C ALA A 114 -4.40 -7.61 2.56
N ILE A 115 -4.85 -6.72 3.46
CA ILE A 115 -4.20 -5.41 3.63
C ILE A 115 -2.80 -5.55 4.20
N PHE A 116 -2.56 -6.45 5.16
CA PHE A 116 -1.22 -6.73 5.68
C PHE A 116 -0.29 -7.24 4.58
N THR A 117 -0.78 -8.05 3.64
CA THR A 117 0.01 -8.49 2.48
C THR A 117 0.49 -7.31 1.65
N LEU A 118 -0.38 -6.31 1.39
CA LEU A 118 0.01 -5.09 0.68
C LEU A 118 0.99 -4.24 1.48
N VAL A 119 0.72 -4.03 2.77
CA VAL A 119 1.63 -3.31 3.68
C VAL A 119 2.99 -3.99 3.75
N HIS A 120 3.02 -5.31 3.91
CA HIS A 120 4.26 -6.09 3.93
C HIS A 120 5.03 -5.94 2.62
N ALA A 121 4.36 -6.09 1.47
CA ALA A 121 5.00 -6.02 0.16
C ALA A 121 5.54 -4.63 -0.16
N VAL A 122 4.80 -3.55 0.19
CA VAL A 122 5.16 -2.16 -0.15
C VAL A 122 6.06 -1.53 0.88
N MET A 123 5.81 -1.76 2.19
CA MET A 123 6.46 -1.03 3.27
C MET A 123 7.59 -1.82 3.97
N LEU A 124 7.48 -3.14 4.06
CA LEU A 124 8.32 -3.96 4.93
C LEU A 124 9.26 -4.91 4.17
N LYS A 125 8.91 -5.29 2.94
CA LYS A 125 9.71 -6.23 2.15
C LYS A 125 11.08 -5.62 1.82
N GLN A 126 12.14 -6.32 2.19
CA GLN A 126 13.51 -5.96 1.86
C GLN A 126 13.84 -6.32 0.42
N LEU A 127 14.82 -5.61 -0.15
CA LEU A 127 15.42 -5.96 -1.43
C LEU A 127 16.10 -7.34 -1.33
N PRO A 128 16.16 -8.10 -2.44
CA PRO A 128 16.84 -9.40 -2.48
C PRO A 128 18.37 -9.21 -2.58
N ILE A 129 18.98 -8.66 -1.54
CA ILE A 129 20.39 -8.29 -1.47
C ILE A 129 21.05 -8.94 -0.26
N ALA A 130 22.38 -9.03 -0.27
CA ALA A 130 23.14 -9.58 0.85
C ALA A 130 23.15 -8.57 2.02
N ASP A 131 22.87 -9.07 3.23
CA ASP A 131 22.96 -8.34 4.50
C ASP A 131 22.31 -6.92 4.46
N PRO A 132 20.96 -6.84 4.24
CA PRO A 132 20.27 -5.58 4.05
C PRO A 132 20.26 -4.66 5.29
N GLN A 133 20.58 -5.20 6.48
CA GLN A 133 20.59 -4.44 7.73
C GLN A 133 21.83 -3.54 7.88
N HIS A 134 22.93 -3.82 7.18
CA HIS A 134 24.13 -2.97 7.17
C HIS A 134 24.14 -2.00 5.97
N LEU A 135 23.08 -2.02 5.16
CA LEU A 135 22.94 -1.09 4.03
C LEU A 135 22.16 0.15 4.46
N TYR A 136 22.73 1.32 4.22
CA TYR A 136 22.14 2.60 4.55
C TYR A 136 22.05 3.49 3.32
N ARG A 137 20.90 4.13 3.16
CA ARG A 137 20.75 5.24 2.22
C ARG A 137 21.39 6.48 2.83
N ILE A 138 22.17 7.18 2.02
CA ILE A 138 22.74 8.49 2.36
C ILE A 138 21.83 9.54 1.72
N GLY A 139 21.25 10.41 2.53
CA GLY A 139 20.24 11.39 2.12
C GLY A 139 18.82 11.03 2.53
N GLU A 140 17.91 12.00 2.43
CA GLU A 140 16.50 11.86 2.77
C GLU A 140 15.58 12.33 1.63
N GLY A 141 14.26 12.12 1.80
CA GLY A 141 13.26 12.41 0.77
C GLY A 141 13.23 11.35 -0.34
N GLU A 142 12.15 11.25 -1.02
CA GLU A 142 11.97 10.30 -2.13
C GLU A 142 11.58 11.08 -3.40
N PHE A 143 12.14 12.28 -3.55
CA PHE A 143 11.82 13.16 -4.67
C PHE A 143 12.43 12.66 -5.96
N TYR A 144 11.61 12.61 -6.98
CA TYR A 144 11.89 12.01 -8.27
C TYR A 144 12.47 13.01 -9.29
N CYS A 145 12.44 14.30 -9.00
CA CYS A 145 12.75 15.32 -10.00
C CYS A 145 13.65 16.40 -9.44
N CYS A 146 14.82 16.55 -10.07
CA CYS A 146 15.57 17.81 -10.20
C CYS A 146 15.66 18.69 -8.94
N GLU A 147 15.96 18.12 -7.79
CA GLU A 147 16.45 18.95 -6.70
C GLU A 147 17.88 19.37 -7.03
N TRP A 148 17.98 20.58 -7.56
CA TRP A 148 19.22 21.32 -7.57
C TRP A 148 19.70 21.35 -6.13
N GLY A 149 20.98 21.02 -5.88
CA GLY A 149 21.58 21.09 -4.55
C GLY A 149 21.46 22.49 -3.93
N GLY A 150 20.23 22.87 -3.61
CA GLY A 150 19.90 24.11 -2.97
C GLY A 150 20.25 24.10 -1.49
N LEU A 151 20.59 25.24 -0.93
CA LEU A 151 20.89 25.40 0.49
C LEU A 151 19.59 25.43 1.33
N GLU A 152 18.71 24.42 1.17
CA GLU A 152 17.39 24.36 1.83
C GLU A 152 17.33 23.44 3.07
N GLY A 153 18.46 22.92 3.53
CA GLY A 153 18.57 22.20 4.80
C GLY A 153 18.92 20.72 4.66
N SER A 154 18.10 19.88 4.06
CA SER A 154 18.34 18.44 3.89
C SER A 154 18.72 18.07 2.46
N TRP A 155 19.50 16.98 2.31
CA TRP A 155 20.00 16.51 1.02
C TRP A 155 19.38 15.16 0.67
N GLY A 156 18.67 15.14 -0.46
CA GLY A 156 18.06 13.91 -0.99
C GLY A 156 18.82 13.29 -2.16
N THR A 157 19.40 14.17 -3.01
CA THR A 157 20.21 13.83 -4.17
C THR A 157 21.54 14.58 -4.13
N PHE A 158 22.54 14.10 -4.87
CA PHE A 158 23.92 14.59 -4.82
C PHE A 158 24.46 14.78 -6.23
N ASP A 159 25.37 15.74 -6.40
CA ASP A 159 26.18 15.85 -7.60
C ASP A 159 27.33 14.82 -7.60
N TYR A 160 27.86 14.53 -8.78
CA TYR A 160 28.89 13.51 -8.93
C TYR A 160 30.22 13.88 -8.22
N PRO A 161 30.70 15.15 -8.24
CA PRO A 161 31.88 15.55 -7.48
C PRO A 161 31.73 15.34 -5.96
N LEU A 162 30.58 15.68 -5.37
CA LEU A 162 30.31 15.47 -3.95
C LEU A 162 30.22 13.95 -3.63
N TYR A 163 29.57 13.16 -4.48
CA TYR A 163 29.60 11.71 -4.34
C TYR A 163 31.01 11.16 -4.24
N LYS A 164 31.90 11.55 -5.15
CA LYS A 164 33.31 11.12 -5.13
C LYS A 164 33.99 11.55 -3.84
N HIS A 165 33.81 12.79 -3.42
CA HIS A 165 34.37 13.30 -2.18
C HIS A 165 33.92 12.45 -0.97
N LEU A 166 32.62 12.26 -0.79
CA LEU A 166 32.06 11.50 0.35
C LEU A 166 32.49 10.03 0.31
N ARG A 167 32.57 9.41 -0.86
CA ARG A 167 33.05 8.04 -1.04
C ARG A 167 34.49 7.87 -0.61
N ASP A 168 35.35 8.82 -0.99
CA ASP A 168 36.81 8.72 -0.81
C ASP A 168 37.28 9.16 0.60
N THR A 169 36.45 9.97 1.32
CA THR A 169 36.81 10.56 2.63
C THR A 169 36.20 9.86 3.83
N ASN A 170 35.19 8.99 3.64
CA ASN A 170 34.45 8.38 4.76
C ASN A 170 34.85 6.93 5.06
N PRO A 171 35.74 6.69 6.05
CA PRO A 171 36.21 5.35 6.39
C PRO A 171 35.17 4.49 7.12
N SER A 172 34.07 5.06 7.60
CA SER A 172 33.00 4.35 8.32
C SER A 172 32.18 3.43 7.41
N PHE A 173 32.26 3.63 6.11
CA PHE A 173 31.66 2.74 5.13
C PHE A 173 32.69 1.75 4.57
N GLU A 174 32.23 0.55 4.27
CA GLU A 174 33.01 -0.41 3.46
C GLU A 174 33.05 0.06 2.00
N GLN A 175 31.88 0.46 1.50
CA GLN A 175 31.69 1.00 0.16
C GLN A 175 30.51 1.98 0.16
N ILE A 176 30.62 3.02 -0.66
CA ILE A 176 29.50 3.92 -1.02
C ILE A 176 29.30 3.81 -2.54
N ALA A 177 28.12 3.43 -2.95
CA ALA A 177 27.69 3.40 -4.33
C ALA A 177 26.73 4.54 -4.64
N ALA A 178 26.71 4.98 -5.90
CA ALA A 178 25.76 5.95 -6.42
C ALA A 178 25.02 5.42 -7.64
N PHE A 179 23.82 5.93 -7.86
CA PHE A 179 22.98 5.59 -8.99
C PHE A 179 22.06 6.77 -9.34
N SER A 180 21.60 6.80 -10.61
CA SER A 180 20.81 7.94 -11.08
C SER A 180 19.50 8.12 -10.33
N GLY A 181 19.19 9.34 -9.92
CA GLY A 181 17.93 9.70 -9.26
C GLY A 181 16.72 9.58 -10.19
N TYR A 182 16.93 9.70 -11.50
CA TYR A 182 15.95 9.52 -12.55
C TYR A 182 16.16 8.18 -13.29
N THR A 183 15.14 7.75 -14.01
CA THR A 183 15.18 6.54 -14.84
C THR A 183 15.30 6.96 -16.31
N PRO A 184 16.50 6.90 -16.92
CA PRO A 184 16.66 7.23 -18.33
C PRO A 184 15.91 6.24 -19.22
N SER A 185 15.37 6.76 -20.32
CA SER A 185 14.78 5.94 -21.39
C SER A 185 15.79 5.79 -22.50
N PHE A 186 16.09 4.55 -22.85
CA PHE A 186 17.02 4.19 -23.90
C PHE A 186 16.29 3.57 -25.09
N ASN A 187 16.70 3.95 -26.31
CA ASN A 187 16.31 3.28 -27.53
C ASN A 187 17.26 2.09 -27.75
N LEU A 188 16.75 0.87 -27.57
CA LEU A 188 17.52 -0.37 -27.59
C LEU A 188 17.18 -1.22 -28.81
N ARG A 189 18.20 -1.71 -29.52
CA ARG A 189 18.07 -2.79 -30.51
C ARG A 189 19.33 -3.63 -30.54
N ARG A 190 19.21 -4.91 -30.88
CA ARG A 190 20.37 -5.77 -31.07
C ARG A 190 21.11 -5.38 -32.36
N ALA A 191 22.44 -5.26 -32.31
CA ALA A 191 23.24 -4.94 -33.49
C ALA A 191 23.14 -6.06 -34.52
N ASN A 192 23.26 -5.70 -35.81
CA ASN A 192 23.22 -6.67 -36.93
C ASN A 192 21.92 -7.46 -37.08
N THR A 193 20.80 -6.94 -36.54
CA THR A 193 19.45 -7.47 -36.75
C THR A 193 18.61 -6.45 -37.54
N SER A 194 17.54 -6.91 -38.18
CA SER A 194 16.54 -6.05 -38.84
C SER A 194 15.50 -5.48 -37.90
N GLU A 195 15.66 -5.70 -36.59
CA GLU A 195 14.71 -5.19 -35.57
C GLU A 195 14.76 -3.68 -35.50
N THR A 196 13.58 -3.07 -35.33
CA THR A 196 13.45 -1.64 -35.00
C THR A 196 13.77 -1.45 -33.53
N ALA A 197 14.31 -0.28 -33.17
CA ALA A 197 14.56 0.05 -31.79
C ALA A 197 13.25 0.07 -30.98
N HIS A 198 13.32 -0.44 -29.77
CA HIS A 198 12.27 -0.28 -28.77
C HIS A 198 12.79 0.54 -27.58
N SER A 199 11.91 1.31 -26.98
CA SER A 199 12.25 2.05 -25.78
C SER A 199 12.29 1.13 -24.57
N THR A 200 13.29 1.33 -23.72
CA THR A 200 13.46 0.59 -22.48
C THR A 200 13.99 1.48 -21.35
N SER A 201 13.62 1.17 -20.12
CA SER A 201 14.13 1.88 -18.95
C SER A 201 15.54 1.44 -18.60
N GLY A 202 16.37 2.37 -18.15
CA GLY A 202 17.69 2.05 -17.66
C GLY A 202 18.04 2.78 -16.37
N GLU A 203 19.26 2.56 -15.90
CA GLU A 203 19.81 3.20 -14.72
C GLU A 203 21.32 3.35 -14.86
N TYR A 204 21.83 4.55 -14.54
CA TYR A 204 23.25 4.76 -14.41
C TYR A 204 23.71 4.40 -13.01
N VAL A 205 24.76 3.57 -12.89
CA VAL A 205 25.26 3.08 -11.60
C VAL A 205 26.77 3.22 -11.49
N SER A 206 27.27 3.47 -10.29
CA SER A 206 28.71 3.45 -10.02
C SER A 206 29.29 2.05 -10.19
N GLY A 207 30.56 1.95 -10.54
CA GLY A 207 31.24 0.68 -10.80
C GLY A 207 31.24 -0.30 -9.62
N ASN A 208 31.03 0.16 -8.40
CA ASN A 208 30.92 -0.65 -7.19
C ASN A 208 29.47 -0.94 -6.77
N TYR A 209 28.47 -0.52 -7.54
CA TYR A 209 27.05 -0.61 -7.16
C TYR A 209 26.63 -2.05 -6.80
N PHE A 210 26.87 -3.01 -7.70
CA PHE A 210 26.48 -4.40 -7.47
C PHE A 210 27.27 -5.05 -6.33
N ALA A 211 28.54 -4.72 -6.19
CA ALA A 211 29.38 -5.19 -5.07
C ALA A 211 28.90 -4.63 -3.72
N THR A 212 28.51 -3.35 -3.68
CA THR A 212 27.92 -2.72 -2.46
C THR A 212 26.62 -3.42 -2.05
N LEU A 213 25.80 -3.86 -2.99
CA LEU A 213 24.59 -4.61 -2.75
C LEU A 213 24.84 -6.10 -2.47
N GLY A 214 26.05 -6.61 -2.71
CA GLY A 214 26.43 -8.01 -2.53
C GLY A 214 25.72 -8.95 -3.49
N LEU A 215 25.58 -8.55 -4.75
CA LEU A 215 24.86 -9.29 -5.78
C LEU A 215 25.83 -10.09 -6.66
N GLU A 216 25.36 -11.28 -7.07
CA GLU A 216 26.05 -12.14 -8.07
C GLU A 216 25.22 -12.18 -9.35
N PRO A 217 25.86 -12.32 -10.54
CA PRO A 217 25.15 -12.39 -11.81
C PRO A 217 24.39 -13.71 -11.98
N ALA A 218 23.26 -13.66 -12.69
CA ALA A 218 22.61 -14.89 -13.15
C ALA A 218 23.43 -15.58 -14.26
N ILE A 219 23.99 -14.80 -15.19
CA ILE A 219 24.87 -15.27 -16.27
C ILE A 219 25.89 -14.15 -16.57
N GLY A 220 27.13 -14.53 -16.92
CA GLY A 220 28.17 -13.57 -17.25
C GLY A 220 28.79 -12.88 -16.03
N ARG A 221 28.98 -11.57 -16.09
CA ARG A 221 29.51 -10.76 -14.98
C ARG A 221 28.71 -9.48 -14.77
N LEU A 222 28.82 -8.90 -13.59
CA LEU A 222 28.25 -7.59 -13.27
C LEU A 222 29.25 -6.47 -13.59
N ILE A 223 28.79 -5.21 -13.50
CA ILE A 223 29.64 -4.02 -13.62
C ILE A 223 30.63 -3.98 -12.46
N HIS A 224 31.90 -3.69 -12.78
CA HIS A 224 32.98 -3.49 -11.82
C HIS A 224 33.55 -2.06 -11.90
N THR A 225 34.33 -1.66 -10.92
CA THR A 225 34.97 -0.34 -10.88
C THR A 225 35.91 -0.07 -12.07
N SER A 226 36.42 -1.11 -12.73
CA SER A 226 37.20 -0.97 -13.97
C SER A 226 36.38 -0.55 -15.18
N ASP A 227 35.04 -0.86 -15.15
CA ASP A 227 34.13 -0.50 -16.25
C ASP A 227 33.65 0.95 -16.11
N ASP A 228 33.74 1.52 -14.90
CA ASP A 228 33.28 2.88 -14.58
C ASP A 228 34.41 3.91 -14.71
N ARG A 229 35.02 3.93 -15.90
CA ARG A 229 36.06 4.90 -16.28
C ARG A 229 35.72 5.47 -17.65
N ALA A 230 36.02 6.74 -17.87
CA ALA A 230 35.72 7.42 -19.13
C ALA A 230 36.35 6.75 -20.39
N SER A 231 37.47 6.03 -20.20
CA SER A 231 38.17 5.33 -21.29
C SER A 231 37.78 3.85 -21.42
N ALA A 232 36.88 3.34 -20.56
CA ALA A 232 36.44 1.95 -20.60
C ALA A 232 35.49 1.71 -21.79
N PRO A 233 35.51 0.50 -22.41
CA PRO A 233 34.50 0.14 -23.37
C PRO A 233 33.09 0.25 -22.81
N ALA A 234 32.13 0.61 -23.66
CA ALA A 234 30.73 0.71 -23.25
C ALA A 234 30.18 -0.69 -22.96
N VAL A 235 29.74 -0.87 -21.71
CA VAL A 235 29.18 -2.13 -21.25
C VAL A 235 27.84 -1.88 -20.52
N ALA A 236 27.00 -2.91 -20.53
CA ALA A 236 25.76 -2.90 -19.74
C ALA A 236 25.51 -4.26 -19.08
N VAL A 237 24.79 -4.25 -17.97
CA VAL A 237 24.15 -5.42 -17.36
C VAL A 237 22.67 -5.37 -17.67
N MET A 238 22.11 -6.46 -18.22
CA MET A 238 20.68 -6.54 -18.52
C MET A 238 19.90 -7.11 -17.33
N GLY A 239 18.71 -6.57 -17.11
CA GLY A 239 17.79 -7.06 -16.06
C GLY A 239 17.24 -8.45 -16.38
N TYR A 240 17.16 -9.31 -15.37
CA TYR A 240 16.64 -10.67 -15.54
C TYR A 240 15.24 -10.67 -16.16
N HIS A 241 14.38 -9.77 -15.72
CA HIS A 241 13.01 -9.64 -16.24
C HIS A 241 12.98 -9.22 -17.72
N ALA A 242 13.79 -8.23 -18.10
CA ALA A 242 13.92 -7.79 -19.49
C ALA A 242 14.49 -8.90 -20.38
N TRP A 243 15.52 -9.60 -19.92
CA TRP A 243 16.08 -10.74 -20.62
C TRP A 243 15.06 -11.85 -20.89
N GLN A 244 14.22 -12.18 -19.89
CA GLN A 244 13.16 -13.19 -20.07
C GLN A 244 12.02 -12.71 -20.97
N ARG A 245 11.58 -11.47 -20.81
CA ARG A 245 10.44 -10.92 -21.54
C ARG A 245 10.75 -10.65 -23.01
N ASP A 246 11.90 -10.00 -23.28
CA ASP A 246 12.21 -9.46 -24.60
C ASP A 246 13.07 -10.42 -25.43
N TYR A 247 13.84 -11.30 -24.79
CA TYR A 247 14.78 -12.24 -25.42
C TYR A 247 14.53 -13.70 -25.06
N ALA A 248 13.39 -14.01 -24.41
CA ALA A 248 12.98 -15.39 -24.03
C ALA A 248 14.08 -16.19 -23.28
N GLY A 249 14.97 -15.51 -22.56
CA GLY A 249 16.05 -16.15 -21.80
C GLY A 249 17.22 -16.64 -22.67
N ASP A 250 17.41 -16.09 -23.88
CA ASP A 250 18.52 -16.47 -24.80
C ASP A 250 19.88 -16.14 -24.16
N PRO A 251 20.74 -17.15 -23.85
CA PRO A 251 22.06 -16.92 -23.27
C PRO A 251 23.02 -16.14 -24.20
N SER A 252 22.78 -16.16 -25.51
CA SER A 252 23.62 -15.46 -26.49
C SER A 252 23.53 -13.93 -26.39
N VAL A 253 22.63 -13.40 -25.58
CA VAL A 253 22.54 -11.99 -25.21
C VAL A 253 23.84 -11.54 -24.51
N VAL A 254 24.42 -12.38 -23.64
CA VAL A 254 25.68 -12.07 -22.97
C VAL A 254 26.84 -12.16 -23.97
N GLY A 255 27.62 -11.09 -24.05
CA GLY A 255 28.68 -10.90 -25.03
C GLY A 255 28.21 -10.29 -26.37
N SER A 256 26.86 -10.16 -26.57
CA SER A 256 26.34 -9.51 -27.79
C SER A 256 26.42 -7.98 -27.67
N VAL A 257 26.57 -7.35 -28.83
CA VAL A 257 26.54 -5.90 -28.98
C VAL A 257 25.10 -5.44 -29.23
N PHE A 258 24.67 -4.49 -28.46
CA PHE A 258 23.41 -3.77 -28.62
C PHE A 258 23.69 -2.33 -29.03
N LEU A 259 22.79 -1.74 -29.77
CA LEU A 259 22.77 -0.31 -30.02
C LEU A 259 21.86 0.37 -28.98
N VAL A 260 22.48 1.08 -28.07
CA VAL A 260 21.79 1.90 -27.05
C VAL A 260 21.89 3.35 -27.53
N ASN A 261 20.75 3.99 -27.79
CA ASN A 261 20.71 5.32 -28.40
C ASN A 261 21.57 5.42 -29.69
N GLY A 262 21.61 4.36 -30.50
CA GLY A 262 22.42 4.25 -31.69
C GLY A 262 23.91 3.94 -31.47
N LEU A 263 24.40 3.88 -30.26
CA LEU A 263 25.81 3.64 -29.87
C LEU A 263 26.04 2.19 -29.45
N PRO A 264 27.16 1.58 -29.84
CA PRO A 264 27.44 0.16 -29.54
C PRO A 264 27.77 -0.04 -28.05
N VAL A 265 27.07 -0.94 -27.39
CA VAL A 265 27.25 -1.35 -26.00
C VAL A 265 27.26 -2.87 -25.90
N THR A 266 28.21 -3.43 -25.18
CA THR A 266 28.27 -4.88 -24.96
C THR A 266 27.52 -5.27 -23.69
N VAL A 267 26.55 -6.17 -23.79
CA VAL A 267 25.91 -6.75 -22.62
C VAL A 267 26.84 -7.77 -21.97
N VAL A 268 27.41 -7.46 -20.80
CA VAL A 268 28.42 -8.31 -20.13
C VAL A 268 27.85 -9.35 -19.19
N GLY A 269 26.57 -9.18 -18.79
CA GLY A 269 25.90 -10.15 -17.93
C GLY A 269 24.45 -9.80 -17.68
N ILE A 270 23.81 -10.72 -16.98
CA ILE A 270 22.40 -10.64 -16.57
C ILE A 270 22.34 -10.49 -15.05
N ALA A 271 21.57 -9.53 -14.57
CA ALA A 271 21.32 -9.34 -13.13
C ALA A 271 20.65 -10.56 -12.50
N PRO A 272 20.78 -10.80 -11.19
CA PRO A 272 20.19 -11.96 -10.53
C PRO A 272 18.67 -11.97 -10.62
N GLN A 273 18.10 -13.17 -10.59
CA GLN A 273 16.66 -13.36 -10.59
C GLN A 273 16.02 -12.68 -9.36
N GLY A 274 14.95 -11.92 -9.59
CA GLY A 274 14.21 -11.22 -8.53
C GLY A 274 14.80 -9.86 -8.15
N PHE A 275 15.99 -9.49 -8.63
CA PHE A 275 16.54 -8.14 -8.45
C PHE A 275 15.93 -7.19 -9.49
N LEU A 276 15.27 -6.16 -9.03
CA LEU A 276 14.55 -5.16 -9.83
C LEU A 276 15.17 -3.76 -9.72
N GLY A 277 16.39 -3.68 -9.19
CA GLY A 277 17.05 -2.42 -8.85
C GLY A 277 16.89 -2.06 -7.37
N ASP A 278 17.29 -0.86 -7.05
CA ASP A 278 17.27 -0.27 -5.71
C ASP A 278 15.91 0.34 -5.33
N ARG A 279 14.91 0.25 -6.21
CA ARG A 279 13.59 0.88 -6.08
C ARG A 279 12.46 -0.13 -6.15
N PHE A 280 11.42 0.13 -5.37
CA PHE A 280 10.14 -0.53 -5.56
C PHE A 280 9.38 0.21 -6.68
N THR A 281 9.37 -0.36 -7.88
CA THR A 281 8.82 0.27 -9.09
C THR A 281 8.04 -0.72 -9.94
N THR A 282 7.11 -0.20 -10.74
CA THR A 282 6.38 -0.95 -11.77
C THR A 282 7.10 -0.96 -13.13
N TYR A 283 8.21 -0.22 -13.24
CA TYR A 283 9.06 -0.11 -14.43
C TYR A 283 10.52 -0.34 -14.02
N PRO A 284 10.90 -1.60 -13.70
CA PRO A 284 12.27 -1.89 -13.28
C PRO A 284 13.26 -1.60 -14.43
N PRO A 285 14.50 -1.18 -14.12
CA PRO A 285 15.54 -0.99 -15.12
C PRO A 285 15.74 -2.26 -15.94
N ALA A 286 15.73 -2.12 -17.27
CA ALA A 286 16.09 -3.19 -18.19
C ALA A 286 17.59 -3.24 -18.41
N LEU A 287 18.29 -2.10 -18.25
CA LEU A 287 19.75 -1.99 -18.41
C LEU A 287 20.35 -1.17 -17.27
N TRP A 288 21.46 -1.64 -16.73
CA TRP A 288 22.37 -0.86 -15.88
C TRP A 288 23.63 -0.51 -16.66
N ILE A 289 24.00 0.78 -16.65
CA ILE A 289 25.13 1.33 -17.38
C ILE A 289 26.05 2.08 -16.40
N PRO A 290 27.40 2.02 -16.53
CA PRO A 290 28.31 2.77 -15.67
C PRO A 290 28.07 4.28 -15.69
N LEU A 291 28.17 4.97 -14.53
CA LEU A 291 28.01 6.42 -14.42
C LEU A 291 28.93 7.19 -15.36
N SER A 292 30.17 6.74 -15.52
CA SER A 292 31.17 7.38 -16.41
C SER A 292 30.74 7.45 -17.86
N GLN A 293 29.77 6.64 -18.28
CA GLN A 293 29.26 6.58 -19.65
C GLN A 293 28.04 7.49 -19.87
N GLN A 294 27.47 8.11 -18.82
CA GLN A 294 26.33 9.03 -18.93
C GLN A 294 26.53 10.11 -20.01
N PRO A 295 27.70 10.78 -20.12
CA PRO A 295 27.88 11.81 -21.14
C PRO A 295 27.84 11.30 -22.58
N MET A 296 28.12 10.00 -22.79
CA MET A 296 28.04 9.36 -24.10
C MET A 296 26.60 9.26 -24.61
N PHE A 297 25.64 9.01 -23.69
CA PHE A 297 24.24 8.76 -24.06
C PHE A 297 23.37 10.01 -23.98
N GLU A 298 23.72 10.97 -23.13
CA GLU A 298 22.92 12.18 -22.84
C GLU A 298 23.71 13.48 -23.08
N GLY A 299 24.95 13.37 -23.50
CA GLY A 299 25.86 14.50 -23.60
C GLY A 299 25.95 15.15 -24.97
N LEU A 300 24.99 14.96 -25.89
CA LEU A 300 25.01 15.51 -27.25
C LEU A 300 25.09 17.06 -27.25
N GLY A 301 26.31 17.60 -27.11
CA GLY A 301 26.58 19.05 -27.06
C GLY A 301 26.42 19.70 -25.69
N GLN A 302 26.17 18.94 -24.61
CA GLN A 302 25.97 19.46 -23.25
C GLN A 302 27.18 19.24 -22.35
N LYS A 303 27.36 20.08 -21.30
CA LYS A 303 28.31 19.83 -20.24
C LYS A 303 27.94 18.54 -19.51
N SER A 304 28.92 17.67 -19.31
CA SER A 304 28.74 16.42 -18.58
C SER A 304 28.27 16.65 -17.14
N LEU A 305 27.24 15.94 -16.71
CA LEU A 305 26.77 15.92 -15.32
C LEU A 305 27.86 15.44 -14.33
N LEU A 306 28.88 14.73 -14.85
CA LEU A 306 30.01 14.25 -14.04
C LEU A 306 30.94 15.37 -13.56
N ASN A 307 30.93 16.52 -14.23
CA ASN A 307 31.83 17.66 -13.92
C ASN A 307 31.05 18.87 -13.39
N SER A 308 29.75 18.75 -13.21
CA SER A 308 28.89 19.85 -12.76
C SER A 308 28.72 19.79 -11.25
N SER A 309 29.21 20.83 -10.55
CA SER A 309 28.88 21.04 -9.14
C SER A 309 27.53 21.74 -9.02
N GLY A 310 26.61 21.15 -8.26
CA GLY A 310 25.26 21.68 -8.03
C GLY A 310 24.17 21.01 -8.85
N ASP A 311 24.49 20.20 -9.86
CA ASP A 311 23.53 19.33 -10.54
C ASP A 311 23.33 18.03 -9.73
N ALA A 312 22.42 18.04 -8.79
CA ALA A 312 22.14 16.91 -7.90
C ALA A 312 21.22 15.88 -8.60
N TRP A 313 21.82 14.82 -9.13
CA TRP A 313 21.13 13.80 -9.90
C TRP A 313 21.36 12.37 -9.44
N LEU A 314 22.17 12.16 -8.38
CA LEU A 314 22.53 10.86 -7.85
C LEU A 314 21.89 10.60 -6.50
N TYR A 315 21.34 9.41 -6.34
CA TYR A 315 21.14 8.81 -5.03
C TYR A 315 22.41 8.09 -4.58
N MET A 316 22.59 7.97 -3.26
CA MET A 316 23.72 7.24 -2.68
C MET A 316 23.24 6.19 -1.68
N ILE A 317 23.93 5.04 -1.72
CA ILE A 317 23.72 3.93 -0.78
C ILE A 317 25.09 3.43 -0.31
N GLY A 318 25.22 3.15 0.98
CA GLY A 318 26.50 2.73 1.55
C GLY A 318 26.34 1.55 2.50
N ARG A 319 27.33 0.66 2.51
CA ARG A 319 27.43 -0.43 3.45
C ARG A 319 28.30 0.02 4.63
N LEU A 320 27.71 0.10 5.81
CA LEU A 320 28.44 0.47 7.03
C LEU A 320 29.35 -0.67 7.48
N ARG A 321 30.53 -0.32 7.98
CA ARG A 321 31.42 -1.29 8.64
C ARG A 321 30.81 -1.81 9.93
N SER A 322 31.14 -3.04 10.28
CA SER A 322 30.75 -3.65 11.54
C SER A 322 31.22 -2.80 12.71
N GLY A 323 30.30 -2.40 13.60
CA GLY A 323 30.56 -1.55 14.75
C GLY A 323 30.44 -0.05 14.51
N ALA A 324 30.21 0.43 13.29
CA ALA A 324 29.92 1.84 13.03
C ALA A 324 28.54 2.22 13.61
N VAL A 325 28.48 3.34 14.31
CA VAL A 325 27.23 3.87 14.90
C VAL A 325 26.60 4.84 13.92
N PRO A 326 25.38 4.54 13.41
CA PRO A 326 24.75 5.36 12.36
C PRO A 326 24.65 6.86 12.69
N ALA A 327 24.30 7.20 13.93
CA ALA A 327 24.20 8.61 14.35
C ALA A 327 25.55 9.37 14.30
N GLN A 328 26.66 8.71 14.60
CA GLN A 328 27.99 9.32 14.49
C GLN A 328 28.38 9.52 13.03
N VAL A 329 28.10 8.52 12.18
CA VAL A 329 28.35 8.60 10.73
C VAL A 329 27.52 9.73 10.10
N GLN A 330 26.26 9.87 10.49
CA GLN A 330 25.41 10.98 10.04
C GLN A 330 26.00 12.35 10.40
N SER A 331 26.47 12.52 11.62
CA SER A 331 27.11 13.77 12.06
C SER A 331 28.39 14.06 11.26
N GLN A 332 29.22 13.05 11.02
CA GLN A 332 30.43 13.17 10.22
C GLN A 332 30.13 13.58 8.77
N LEU A 333 29.17 12.92 8.11
CA LEU A 333 28.73 13.25 6.74
C LEU A 333 28.21 14.69 6.66
N SER A 334 27.51 15.17 7.67
CA SER A 334 26.99 16.55 7.72
C SER A 334 28.13 17.57 7.84
N ILE A 335 29.15 17.28 8.64
CA ILE A 335 30.35 18.09 8.75
C ILE A 335 31.12 18.11 7.41
N ASP A 336 31.32 16.96 6.79
CA ASP A 336 32.02 16.84 5.52
C ASP A 336 31.29 17.60 4.40
N LEU A 337 29.95 17.53 4.38
CA LEU A 337 29.12 18.33 3.47
C LEU A 337 29.32 19.81 3.66
N GLN A 338 29.28 20.30 4.90
CA GLN A 338 29.47 21.72 5.18
C GLN A 338 30.88 22.21 4.79
N HIS A 339 31.92 21.40 5.02
CA HIS A 339 33.28 21.69 4.56
C HIS A 339 33.37 21.71 3.03
N TRP A 340 32.74 20.74 2.36
CA TRP A 340 32.68 20.72 0.90
C TRP A 340 32.03 21.99 0.33
N LEU A 341 30.87 22.40 0.86
CA LEU A 341 30.14 23.58 0.41
C LEU A 341 30.94 24.85 0.58
N ARG A 342 31.70 25.00 1.69
CA ARG A 342 32.61 26.13 1.91
C ARG A 342 33.74 26.15 0.89
N SER A 343 34.27 24.98 0.52
CA SER A 343 35.38 24.88 -0.47
C SER A 343 34.96 25.27 -1.90
N GLN A 344 33.65 25.32 -2.18
CA GLN A 344 33.09 25.72 -3.49
C GLN A 344 33.04 27.25 -3.68
N GLY A 345 33.51 28.04 -2.73
CA GLY A 345 33.61 29.51 -2.87
C GLY A 345 32.28 30.26 -2.91
N ARG A 346 31.27 29.76 -2.22
CA ARG A 346 29.97 30.42 -2.12
C ARG A 346 30.07 31.70 -1.24
N THR A 347 29.32 32.74 -1.61
CA THR A 347 29.34 34.07 -1.02
C THR A 347 28.89 34.14 0.44
N ASP A 348 29.24 35.20 1.19
CA ASP A 348 29.01 35.37 2.63
C ASP A 348 27.55 35.19 3.11
N ASP A 349 26.56 35.53 2.30
CA ASP A 349 25.14 35.26 2.60
C ASP A 349 24.77 33.77 2.67
N ALA A 350 25.65 32.92 2.12
CA ALA A 350 25.45 31.45 2.13
C ALA A 350 25.97 30.80 3.42
N GLU A 351 26.84 31.42 4.22
CA GLU A 351 27.48 30.77 5.39
C GLU A 351 26.45 30.30 6.43
N GLN A 352 25.46 31.14 6.73
CA GLN A 352 24.40 30.80 7.69
C GLN A 352 23.51 29.68 7.17
N LYS A 353 23.28 29.60 5.84
CA LYS A 353 22.57 28.52 5.18
C LYS A 353 23.41 27.25 5.18
N ILE A 354 24.72 27.33 4.94
CA ILE A 354 25.65 26.19 4.95
C ILE A 354 25.67 25.53 6.34
N ALA A 355 25.69 26.32 7.42
CA ALA A 355 25.68 25.78 8.78
C ALA A 355 24.48 24.92 9.12
N ASN A 356 23.36 25.14 8.44
CA ASN A 356 22.11 24.37 8.62
C ASN A 356 22.02 23.11 7.74
N GLN A 357 22.95 22.91 6.79
CA GLN A 357 22.96 21.78 5.90
C GLN A 357 23.32 20.49 6.62
N HIS A 358 22.58 19.43 6.37
CA HIS A 358 22.83 18.13 6.98
C HIS A 358 22.48 16.99 6.03
N ILE A 359 23.12 15.85 6.22
CA ILE A 359 22.83 14.60 5.53
C ILE A 359 22.24 13.64 6.55
N GLN A 360 21.06 13.11 6.27
CA GLN A 360 20.49 12.02 7.04
C GLN A 360 20.93 10.67 6.45
N ILE A 361 21.03 9.65 7.31
CA ILE A 361 21.17 8.27 6.87
C ILE A 361 20.00 7.44 7.39
N THR A 362 19.42 6.66 6.51
CA THR A 362 18.26 5.81 6.81
C THR A 362 18.53 4.38 6.40
N ALA A 363 17.82 3.40 7.00
CA ALA A 363 17.97 2.00 6.62
C ALA A 363 17.66 1.81 5.12
N GLY A 364 18.68 1.36 4.35
CA GLY A 364 18.62 1.22 2.89
C GLY A 364 18.12 -0.15 2.41
N GLY A 365 17.97 -1.12 3.31
CA GLY A 365 17.62 -2.50 2.95
C GLY A 365 16.26 -2.68 2.26
N THR A 366 15.37 -1.70 2.35
CA THR A 366 14.08 -1.72 1.64
C THR A 366 14.13 -0.96 0.31
N GLY A 367 15.27 -0.36 -0.04
CA GLY A 367 15.41 0.49 -1.24
C GLY A 367 14.72 1.85 -1.13
N ILE A 368 14.90 2.66 -2.17
CA ILE A 368 14.26 3.97 -2.32
C ILE A 368 12.94 3.78 -3.08
N SER A 369 11.84 4.39 -2.63
CA SER A 369 10.56 4.23 -3.34
C SER A 369 9.64 5.42 -3.15
N PRO A 370 9.54 6.29 -4.17
CA PRO A 370 8.48 7.32 -4.23
C PRO A 370 7.06 6.72 -4.16
N PHE A 371 6.89 5.49 -4.64
CA PHE A 371 5.61 4.78 -4.54
C PHE A 371 5.23 4.49 -3.08
N ARG A 372 6.22 4.24 -2.22
CA ARG A 372 6.00 3.98 -0.79
C ARG A 372 5.51 5.22 -0.07
N SER A 373 6.18 6.37 -0.24
CA SER A 373 5.79 7.64 0.38
C SER A 373 4.39 8.06 -0.08
N ASN A 374 4.11 7.99 -1.36
CA ASN A 374 2.81 8.34 -1.92
C ASN A 374 1.68 7.41 -1.44
N SER A 375 1.97 6.11 -1.23
CA SER A 375 0.95 5.12 -0.83
C SER A 375 0.76 4.99 0.68
N LYS A 376 1.66 5.53 1.50
CA LYS A 376 1.70 5.36 2.96
C LYS A 376 0.36 5.69 3.63
N ASP A 377 -0.18 6.87 3.37
CA ASP A 377 -1.41 7.34 4.00
C ASP A 377 -2.63 6.51 3.59
N GLY A 378 -2.70 6.13 2.31
CA GLY A 378 -3.74 5.25 1.81
C GLY A 378 -3.70 3.85 2.44
N LEU A 379 -2.50 3.28 2.62
CA LEU A 379 -2.32 1.98 3.27
C LEU A 379 -2.64 2.03 4.77
N TYR A 380 -2.30 3.11 5.46
CA TYR A 380 -2.69 3.28 6.87
C TYR A 380 -4.22 3.40 7.02
N LEU A 381 -4.87 4.17 6.15
CA LEU A 381 -6.32 4.29 6.16
C LEU A 381 -7.01 2.94 5.91
N LEU A 382 -6.54 2.16 4.93
CA LEU A 382 -7.05 0.83 4.64
C LEU A 382 -6.80 -0.15 5.80
N SER A 383 -5.65 -0.06 6.47
CA SER A 383 -5.32 -0.87 7.66
C SER A 383 -6.26 -0.54 8.83
N ALA A 384 -6.52 0.75 9.06
CA ALA A 384 -7.49 1.18 10.07
C ALA A 384 -8.91 0.68 9.73
N GLY A 385 -9.34 0.80 8.47
CA GLY A 385 -10.64 0.29 8.02
C GLY A 385 -10.78 -1.22 8.20
N ALA A 386 -9.76 -1.99 7.82
CA ALA A 386 -9.72 -3.44 8.02
C ALA A 386 -9.78 -3.83 9.51
N LEU A 387 -9.06 -3.09 10.37
CA LEU A 387 -9.11 -3.29 11.82
C LEU A 387 -10.52 -3.02 12.37
N LEU A 388 -11.20 -1.96 11.91
CA LEU A 388 -12.59 -1.68 12.33
C LEU A 388 -13.52 -2.82 11.91
N VAL A 389 -13.38 -3.36 10.70
CA VAL A 389 -14.16 -4.54 10.25
C VAL A 389 -13.88 -5.75 11.15
N LEU A 390 -12.62 -5.99 11.53
CA LEU A 390 -12.28 -7.07 12.47
C LEU A 390 -12.92 -6.87 13.84
N LEU A 391 -12.90 -5.65 14.38
CA LEU A 391 -13.54 -5.36 15.68
C LEU A 391 -15.05 -5.62 15.62
N ILE A 392 -15.71 -5.27 14.51
CA ILE A 392 -17.13 -5.57 14.27
C ILE A 392 -17.35 -7.10 14.17
N ALA A 393 -16.50 -7.82 13.45
CA ALA A 393 -16.55 -9.28 13.35
C ALA A 393 -16.37 -9.95 14.71
N CYS A 394 -15.42 -9.46 15.50
CA CYS A 394 -15.16 -9.92 16.87
C CYS A 394 -16.33 -9.67 17.82
N ALA A 395 -16.95 -8.49 17.73
CA ALA A 395 -18.16 -8.18 18.51
C ALA A 395 -19.32 -9.11 18.12
N ASN A 396 -19.45 -9.47 16.84
CA ASN A 396 -20.44 -10.47 16.39
C ASN A 396 -20.17 -11.85 16.99
N LEU A 397 -18.92 -12.31 16.94
CA LEU A 397 -18.52 -13.58 17.54
C LEU A 397 -18.83 -13.59 19.04
N ALA A 398 -18.46 -12.53 19.77
CA ALA A 398 -18.76 -12.38 21.19
C ALA A 398 -20.27 -12.42 21.47
N ASN A 399 -21.09 -11.71 20.68
CA ASN A 399 -22.55 -11.75 20.79
C ASN A 399 -23.12 -13.16 20.57
N LEU A 400 -22.62 -13.86 19.54
CA LEU A 400 -23.04 -15.23 19.24
C LEU A 400 -22.63 -16.22 20.36
N LEU A 401 -21.42 -16.08 20.90
CA LEU A 401 -20.94 -16.92 22.01
C LEU A 401 -21.70 -16.63 23.31
N LEU A 402 -22.02 -15.36 23.62
CA LEU A 402 -22.83 -15.00 24.77
C LEU A 402 -24.26 -15.54 24.66
N ALA A 403 -24.89 -15.44 23.49
CA ALA A 403 -26.22 -16.01 23.25
C ALA A 403 -26.23 -17.52 23.46
N ARG A 404 -25.21 -18.21 22.94
CA ARG A 404 -25.06 -19.66 23.11
C ARG A 404 -24.73 -20.08 24.56
N GLY A 405 -23.87 -19.30 25.23
CA GLY A 405 -23.56 -19.52 26.67
C GLY A 405 -24.81 -19.45 27.53
N ALA A 406 -25.66 -18.47 27.30
CA ALA A 406 -26.93 -18.33 28.02
C ALA A 406 -27.91 -19.48 27.75
N ALA A 407 -27.97 -19.97 26.50
CA ALA A 407 -28.80 -21.16 26.17
C ALA A 407 -28.32 -22.46 26.88
N ARG A 408 -27.02 -22.53 27.26
CA ARG A 408 -26.41 -23.67 27.93
C ARG A 408 -26.24 -23.50 29.43
N GLN A 409 -26.77 -22.44 30.01
CA GLN A 409 -26.57 -22.09 31.42
C GLN A 409 -27.01 -23.22 32.37
N HIS A 410 -28.12 -23.90 32.07
CA HIS A 410 -28.61 -25.03 32.86
C HIS A 410 -27.64 -26.24 32.84
N GLN A 411 -27.10 -26.57 31.67
CA GLN A 411 -26.08 -27.64 31.50
C GLN A 411 -24.76 -27.30 32.23
N THR A 412 -24.36 -26.03 32.22
CA THR A 412 -23.18 -25.54 32.93
C THR A 412 -23.36 -25.63 34.44
N ALA A 413 -24.52 -25.21 34.95
CA ALA A 413 -24.88 -25.30 36.35
C ALA A 413 -24.88 -26.75 36.83
N LEU A 414 -25.43 -27.68 36.04
CA LEU A 414 -25.46 -29.12 36.35
C LEU A 414 -24.06 -29.71 36.39
N ARG A 415 -23.15 -29.32 35.53
CA ARG A 415 -21.73 -29.76 35.57
C ARG A 415 -20.99 -29.23 36.79
N LEU A 416 -21.24 -27.96 37.17
CA LEU A 416 -20.69 -27.36 38.40
C LEU A 416 -21.16 -28.08 39.66
N SER A 417 -22.47 -28.43 39.75
CA SER A 417 -23.03 -29.17 40.88
C SER A 417 -22.51 -30.60 40.98
N LEU A 418 -22.08 -31.21 39.84
CA LEU A 418 -21.41 -32.51 39.78
C LEU A 418 -19.88 -32.44 40.06
N GLY A 419 -19.37 -31.25 40.46
CA GLY A 419 -17.96 -31.09 40.88
C GLY A 419 -16.96 -30.68 39.80
N ALA A 420 -17.42 -30.28 38.61
CA ALA A 420 -16.52 -29.70 37.55
C ALA A 420 -15.94 -28.35 38.01
N THR A 421 -14.61 -28.19 37.90
CA THR A 421 -13.93 -26.92 38.23
C THR A 421 -14.27 -25.84 37.20
N ARG A 422 -14.42 -24.58 37.68
CA ARG A 422 -14.65 -23.42 36.78
C ARG A 422 -13.58 -23.29 35.71
N TRP A 423 -12.30 -23.55 36.05
CA TRP A 423 -11.18 -23.51 35.13
C TRP A 423 -11.33 -24.49 33.94
N ARG A 424 -11.80 -25.72 34.23
CA ARG A 424 -12.05 -26.71 33.17
C ARG A 424 -13.13 -26.28 32.19
N LEU A 425 -14.19 -25.58 32.67
CA LEU A 425 -15.25 -25.03 31.81
C LEU A 425 -14.76 -23.85 31.00
N ILE A 426 -13.98 -22.93 31.60
CA ILE A 426 -13.37 -21.79 30.88
C ILE A 426 -12.45 -22.31 29.78
N ARG A 427 -11.57 -23.29 30.09
CA ARG A 427 -10.66 -23.87 29.11
C ARG A 427 -11.42 -24.53 27.94
N ALA A 428 -12.46 -25.30 28.19
CA ALA A 428 -13.26 -25.93 27.14
C ALA A 428 -13.93 -24.89 26.21
N LEU A 429 -14.47 -23.79 26.77
CA LEU A 429 -15.06 -22.70 26.00
C LEU A 429 -14.01 -21.91 25.20
N LEU A 430 -12.83 -21.66 25.77
CA LEU A 430 -11.71 -21.03 25.09
C LEU A 430 -11.22 -21.90 23.94
N THR A 431 -11.10 -23.23 24.14
CA THR A 431 -10.71 -24.16 23.08
C THR A 431 -11.71 -24.13 21.92
N GLU A 432 -13.03 -24.04 22.20
CA GLU A 432 -14.06 -23.89 21.16
C GLU A 432 -13.88 -22.57 20.39
N SER A 433 -13.61 -21.46 21.08
CA SER A 433 -13.39 -20.14 20.44
C SER A 433 -12.11 -20.09 19.60
N ILE A 434 -11.02 -20.67 20.12
CA ILE A 434 -9.73 -20.76 19.41
C ILE A 434 -9.86 -21.63 18.16
N LEU A 435 -10.55 -22.77 18.25
CA LEU A 435 -10.83 -23.63 17.09
C LEU A 435 -11.61 -22.90 16.01
N LEU A 436 -12.69 -22.19 16.40
CA LEU A 436 -13.47 -21.36 15.47
C LEU A 436 -12.59 -20.32 14.78
N SER A 437 -11.74 -19.63 15.56
CA SER A 437 -10.88 -18.59 15.03
C SER A 437 -9.77 -19.12 14.14
N LEU A 438 -9.20 -20.29 14.42
CA LEU A 438 -8.19 -20.93 13.57
C LEU A 438 -8.79 -21.44 12.25
N ILE A 439 -9.96 -22.08 12.30
CA ILE A 439 -10.65 -22.55 11.09
C ILE A 439 -11.12 -21.33 10.26
N GLY A 440 -11.69 -20.31 10.92
CA GLY A 440 -12.06 -19.05 10.29
C GLY A 440 -10.86 -18.34 9.71
N GLY A 441 -9.71 -18.35 10.41
CA GLY A 441 -8.44 -17.81 9.95
C GLY A 441 -7.89 -18.51 8.71
N ALA A 442 -7.97 -19.85 8.64
CA ALA A 442 -7.61 -20.59 7.44
C ALA A 442 -8.49 -20.21 6.24
N GLY A 443 -9.81 -20.09 6.45
CA GLY A 443 -10.74 -19.53 5.45
C GLY A 443 -10.39 -18.08 5.10
N GLY A 444 -9.96 -17.28 6.09
CA GLY A 444 -9.49 -15.91 5.92
C GLY A 444 -8.25 -15.80 5.05
N VAL A 445 -7.28 -16.71 5.19
CA VAL A 445 -6.08 -16.75 4.32
C VAL A 445 -6.46 -17.01 2.86
N LEU A 446 -7.42 -17.90 2.60
CA LEU A 446 -7.92 -18.15 1.24
C LEU A 446 -8.61 -16.92 0.65
N LEU A 447 -9.45 -16.24 1.45
CA LEU A 447 -10.09 -15.00 1.04
C LEU A 447 -9.07 -13.87 0.84
N ALA A 448 -8.04 -13.79 1.70
CA ALA A 448 -6.96 -12.84 1.56
C ALA A 448 -6.18 -13.04 0.26
N TYR A 449 -5.85 -14.28 -0.10
CA TYR A 449 -5.17 -14.60 -1.36
C TYR A 449 -5.99 -14.15 -2.57
N ALA A 450 -7.28 -14.51 -2.63
CA ALA A 450 -8.18 -14.10 -3.70
C ALA A 450 -8.36 -12.57 -3.74
N GLY A 451 -8.56 -11.95 -2.57
CA GLY A 451 -8.70 -10.49 -2.42
C GLY A 451 -7.45 -9.75 -2.84
N THR A 452 -6.26 -10.19 -2.41
CA THR A 452 -4.99 -9.57 -2.81
C THR A 452 -4.77 -9.65 -4.32
N ARG A 453 -5.07 -10.79 -4.95
CA ARG A 453 -5.00 -10.91 -6.42
C ARG A 453 -5.93 -9.91 -7.13
N ALA A 454 -7.16 -9.79 -6.67
CA ALA A 454 -8.11 -8.81 -7.21
C ALA A 454 -7.64 -7.37 -6.99
N ILE A 455 -7.11 -7.04 -5.81
CA ILE A 455 -6.57 -5.71 -5.50
C ILE A 455 -5.38 -5.39 -6.41
N VAL A 456 -4.43 -6.31 -6.52
CA VAL A 456 -3.22 -6.15 -7.34
C VAL A 456 -3.57 -5.96 -8.81
N SER A 457 -4.53 -6.72 -9.36
CA SER A 457 -4.98 -6.57 -10.75
C SER A 457 -5.65 -5.22 -11.05
N ILE A 458 -6.23 -4.57 -10.04
CA ILE A 458 -6.84 -3.23 -10.16
C ILE A 458 -5.79 -2.14 -9.95
N ALA A 459 -4.94 -2.28 -8.92
CA ALA A 459 -3.94 -1.27 -8.54
C ALA A 459 -2.82 -1.11 -9.57
N PHE A 460 -2.41 -2.22 -10.19
CA PHE A 460 -1.28 -2.27 -11.15
C PHE A 460 -1.76 -2.48 -12.59
N ARG A 461 -2.94 -1.99 -12.92
CA ARG A 461 -3.47 -2.07 -14.29
C ARG A 461 -2.58 -1.25 -15.25
N GLY A 462 -2.04 -1.90 -16.27
CA GLY A 462 -1.12 -1.28 -17.24
C GLY A 462 0.35 -1.21 -16.79
N ALA A 463 0.71 -1.78 -15.64
CA ALA A 463 2.11 -1.90 -15.20
C ALA A 463 2.84 -2.97 -16.02
N THR A 464 4.10 -2.71 -16.41
CA THR A 464 4.96 -3.71 -17.09
C THR A 464 5.43 -4.81 -16.15
N TYR A 465 5.52 -4.48 -14.87
CA TYR A 465 5.87 -5.41 -13.80
C TYR A 465 5.01 -5.16 -12.55
N VAL A 466 4.60 -6.23 -11.90
CA VAL A 466 3.84 -6.15 -10.63
C VAL A 466 4.77 -6.55 -9.47
N PRO A 467 5.24 -5.60 -8.65
CA PRO A 467 6.21 -5.87 -7.60
C PRO A 467 5.62 -6.55 -6.36
N VAL A 468 4.30 -6.78 -6.34
CA VAL A 468 3.56 -7.40 -5.23
C VAL A 468 3.22 -8.84 -5.58
N ASP A 469 3.77 -9.78 -4.82
CA ASP A 469 3.36 -11.18 -4.87
C ASP A 469 2.17 -11.41 -3.91
N ALA A 470 1.08 -11.93 -4.46
CA ALA A 470 -0.11 -12.28 -3.68
C ALA A 470 0.01 -13.65 -2.97
N ALA A 471 1.08 -14.42 -3.23
CA ALA A 471 1.25 -15.72 -2.61
C ALA A 471 1.47 -15.60 -1.09
N PRO A 472 0.87 -16.50 -0.29
CA PRO A 472 1.05 -16.48 1.16
C PRO A 472 2.50 -16.78 1.55
N SER A 473 3.21 -15.77 2.06
CA SER A 473 4.55 -15.92 2.60
C SER A 473 4.52 -16.26 4.10
N LEU A 474 5.63 -16.76 4.65
CA LEU A 474 5.71 -17.12 6.07
C LEU A 474 5.32 -15.97 7.03
N PRO A 475 5.73 -14.69 6.82
CA PRO A 475 5.27 -13.58 7.64
C PRO A 475 3.75 -13.37 7.57
N ILE A 476 3.13 -13.53 6.40
CA ILE A 476 1.68 -13.38 6.21
C ILE A 476 0.93 -14.50 6.93
N LEU A 477 1.39 -15.75 6.81
CA LEU A 477 0.82 -16.88 7.55
C LEU A 477 0.99 -16.72 9.06
N GLY A 478 2.15 -16.25 9.51
CA GLY A 478 2.41 -15.93 10.91
C GLY A 478 1.48 -14.85 11.45
N PHE A 479 1.27 -13.79 10.69
CA PHE A 479 0.33 -12.72 11.04
C PHE A 479 -1.12 -13.25 11.13
N ALA A 480 -1.59 -14.00 10.14
CA ALA A 480 -2.94 -14.57 10.13
C ALA A 480 -3.16 -15.55 11.28
N PHE A 481 -2.17 -16.38 11.59
CA PHE A 481 -2.20 -17.28 12.74
C PHE A 481 -2.28 -16.52 14.07
N PHE A 482 -1.38 -15.54 14.28
CA PHE A 482 -1.37 -14.70 15.46
C PHE A 482 -2.70 -13.96 15.64
N LEU A 483 -3.23 -13.36 14.57
CA LEU A 483 -4.48 -12.63 14.59
C LEU A 483 -5.67 -13.55 14.92
N SER A 484 -5.66 -14.79 14.38
CA SER A 484 -6.68 -15.80 14.69
C SER A 484 -6.62 -16.20 16.16
N LEU A 485 -5.42 -16.47 16.68
CA LEU A 485 -5.23 -16.83 18.08
C LEU A 485 -5.66 -15.69 19.02
N LEU A 486 -5.20 -14.48 18.75
CA LEU A 486 -5.56 -13.27 19.51
C LEU A 486 -7.08 -13.07 19.56
N THR A 487 -7.74 -13.15 18.39
CA THR A 487 -9.19 -13.03 18.28
C THR A 487 -9.90 -14.12 19.09
N GLY A 488 -9.49 -15.37 18.98
CA GLY A 488 -10.07 -16.50 19.70
C GLY A 488 -9.95 -16.37 21.22
N VAL A 489 -8.80 -15.88 21.69
CA VAL A 489 -8.56 -15.67 23.13
C VAL A 489 -9.31 -14.46 23.66
N VAL A 490 -9.12 -13.28 23.05
CA VAL A 490 -9.68 -12.02 23.56
C VAL A 490 -11.21 -12.07 23.61
N PHE A 491 -11.84 -12.56 22.54
CA PHE A 491 -13.31 -12.61 22.45
C PHE A 491 -13.92 -13.93 22.95
N GLY A 492 -13.11 -14.94 23.28
CA GLY A 492 -13.53 -16.15 23.99
C GLY A 492 -13.52 -16.01 25.50
N VAL A 493 -12.58 -15.21 26.08
CA VAL A 493 -12.42 -15.08 27.53
C VAL A 493 -13.64 -14.46 28.20
N ALA A 494 -14.15 -13.35 27.67
CA ALA A 494 -15.26 -12.63 28.29
C ALA A 494 -16.56 -13.45 28.37
N PRO A 495 -17.03 -14.14 27.30
CA PRO A 495 -18.18 -15.04 27.39
C PRO A 495 -17.94 -16.23 28.32
N ALA A 496 -16.72 -16.80 28.33
CA ALA A 496 -16.37 -17.92 29.19
C ALA A 496 -16.39 -17.51 30.66
N TRP A 497 -15.86 -16.34 31.01
CA TRP A 497 -15.89 -15.79 32.36
C TRP A 497 -17.31 -15.51 32.82
N ILE A 498 -18.12 -14.80 32.03
CA ILE A 498 -19.51 -14.48 32.37
C ILE A 498 -20.34 -15.75 32.54
N GLY A 499 -20.19 -16.74 31.65
CA GLY A 499 -20.94 -18.00 31.68
C GLY A 499 -20.64 -18.91 32.88
N THR A 500 -19.42 -18.79 33.45
CA THR A 500 -19.00 -19.64 34.59
C THR A 500 -19.19 -19.01 35.97
N HIS A 501 -19.46 -17.68 36.05
CA HIS A 501 -19.73 -16.95 37.31
C HIS A 501 -21.20 -16.83 37.64
N ALA A 502 -22.12 -17.42 36.87
CA ALA A 502 -23.53 -17.51 37.22
C ALA A 502 -23.71 -18.43 38.43
N ASP A 503 -24.47 -17.98 39.44
CA ASP A 503 -24.74 -18.73 40.67
C ASP A 503 -25.58 -19.99 40.36
N PRO A 504 -25.05 -21.22 40.63
CA PRO A 504 -25.76 -22.47 40.37
C PRO A 504 -27.13 -22.55 41.10
N SER A 505 -27.24 -21.95 42.31
CA SER A 505 -28.43 -22.00 43.13
C SER A 505 -29.62 -21.27 42.50
N HIS A 506 -29.35 -20.17 41.78
CA HIS A 506 -30.40 -19.41 41.05
C HIS A 506 -30.84 -20.12 39.75
N SER A 507 -29.93 -20.86 39.13
CA SER A 507 -30.19 -21.56 37.84
C SER A 507 -31.00 -22.83 38.01
N LEU A 508 -30.99 -23.44 39.22
CA LEU A 508 -31.66 -24.69 39.54
C LEU A 508 -33.05 -24.47 40.18
N ARG A 509 -33.31 -23.30 40.72
CA ARG A 509 -34.59 -22.98 41.40
C ARG A 509 -35.69 -22.40 40.50
N GLY A 510 -35.63 -22.53 39.19
CA GLY A 510 -36.76 -22.32 38.25
C GLY A 510 -37.59 -21.04 38.36
N GLY A 511 -37.23 -20.06 39.16
CA GLY A 511 -38.08 -18.92 39.38
C GLY A 511 -37.31 -17.67 39.81
N SER A 512 -36.94 -16.80 38.89
CA SER A 512 -36.63 -15.44 39.27
C SER A 512 -36.95 -14.39 38.20
N ARG A 513 -37.91 -13.58 38.49
CA ARG A 513 -38.28 -12.38 37.77
C ARG A 513 -37.26 -11.22 37.87
N SER A 514 -36.20 -11.32 38.68
CA SER A 514 -35.28 -10.22 38.98
C SER A 514 -33.89 -10.25 38.34
N SER A 515 -33.43 -11.38 37.76
CA SER A 515 -32.06 -11.48 37.15
C SER A 515 -31.98 -11.12 35.66
N THR A 516 -33.06 -10.64 35.05
CA THR A 516 -33.18 -10.42 33.60
C THR A 516 -32.40 -9.23 33.08
N SER A 517 -32.00 -8.26 33.93
CA SER A 517 -31.37 -7.03 33.46
C SER A 517 -29.82 -7.11 33.25
N HIS A 518 -29.11 -7.98 34.02
CA HIS A 518 -27.67 -8.01 34.02
C HIS A 518 -27.05 -8.78 32.83
N ALA A 519 -27.69 -9.85 32.34
CA ALA A 519 -27.15 -10.71 31.29
C ALA A 519 -27.26 -10.08 29.87
N SER A 520 -28.11 -9.09 29.67
CA SER A 520 -28.30 -8.44 28.36
C SER A 520 -27.44 -7.19 28.14
N ARG A 521 -26.80 -6.63 29.18
CA ARG A 521 -25.99 -5.41 29.07
C ARG A 521 -24.77 -5.56 28.17
N PRO A 522 -23.91 -6.62 28.27
CA PRO A 522 -22.74 -6.76 27.40
C PRO A 522 -23.12 -6.85 25.91
N GLN A 523 -24.17 -7.59 25.56
CA GLN A 523 -24.64 -7.73 24.19
C GLN A 523 -25.14 -6.40 23.62
N ARG A 524 -25.83 -5.58 24.41
CA ARG A 524 -26.28 -4.23 23.98
C ARG A 524 -25.08 -3.32 23.70
N VAL A 525 -24.06 -3.32 24.58
CA VAL A 525 -22.85 -2.52 24.41
C VAL A 525 -22.14 -2.91 23.10
N LEU A 526 -22.01 -4.21 22.81
CA LEU A 526 -21.39 -4.68 21.58
C LEU A 526 -22.14 -4.22 20.32
N VAL A 527 -23.49 -4.24 20.32
CA VAL A 527 -24.30 -3.72 19.21
C VAL A 527 -24.14 -2.21 19.04
N ILE A 528 -24.10 -1.46 20.15
CA ILE A 528 -23.88 0.00 20.14
C ILE A 528 -22.51 0.31 19.51
N VAL A 529 -21.46 -0.41 19.92
CA VAL A 529 -20.11 -0.25 19.36
C VAL A 529 -20.09 -0.58 17.86
N GLN A 530 -20.75 -1.67 17.45
CA GLN A 530 -20.84 -2.05 16.03
C GLN A 530 -21.55 -0.97 15.20
N ALA A 531 -22.66 -0.42 15.70
CA ALA A 531 -23.37 0.66 15.01
C ALA A 531 -22.50 1.93 14.89
N ALA A 532 -21.78 2.29 15.96
CA ALA A 532 -20.87 3.42 15.96
C ALA A 532 -19.72 3.25 14.96
N LEU A 533 -19.06 2.08 14.93
CA LEU A 533 -17.99 1.80 14.00
C LEU A 533 -18.49 1.72 12.55
N SER A 534 -19.70 1.19 12.33
CA SER A 534 -20.30 1.09 11.00
C SER A 534 -20.60 2.46 10.39
N VAL A 535 -21.13 3.42 11.18
CA VAL A 535 -21.39 4.77 10.66
C VAL A 535 -20.10 5.52 10.35
N VAL A 536 -19.02 5.30 11.12
CA VAL A 536 -17.69 5.86 10.81
C VAL A 536 -17.20 5.36 9.46
N LEU A 537 -17.23 4.03 9.23
CA LEU A 537 -16.79 3.44 7.96
C LEU A 537 -17.65 3.91 6.78
N LEU A 538 -18.97 3.99 6.96
CA LEU A 538 -19.90 4.47 5.92
C LEU A 538 -19.63 5.94 5.57
N ALA A 539 -19.43 6.79 6.57
CA ALA A 539 -19.14 8.21 6.35
C ALA A 539 -17.80 8.40 5.62
N VAL A 540 -16.73 7.72 6.08
CA VAL A 540 -15.42 7.78 5.42
C VAL A 540 -15.48 7.26 3.98
N ALA A 541 -16.17 6.15 3.72
CA ALA A 541 -16.36 5.63 2.37
C ALA A 541 -17.15 6.61 1.49
N GLY A 542 -18.18 7.24 2.03
CA GLY A 542 -18.98 8.25 1.31
C GLY A 542 -18.14 9.48 0.95
N LEU A 543 -17.33 10.00 1.88
CA LEU A 543 -16.41 11.13 1.64
C LEU A 543 -15.39 10.80 0.55
N LEU A 544 -14.77 9.63 0.60
CA LEU A 544 -13.79 9.20 -0.40
C LEU A 544 -14.42 8.97 -1.76
N ALA A 545 -15.62 8.37 -1.81
CA ALA A 545 -16.35 8.16 -3.07
C ALA A 545 -16.75 9.49 -3.72
N GLN A 546 -17.23 10.45 -2.92
CA GLN A 546 -17.58 11.79 -3.42
C GLN A 546 -16.34 12.56 -3.88
N SER A 547 -15.24 12.49 -3.11
CA SER A 547 -13.95 13.08 -3.47
C SER A 547 -13.44 12.53 -4.82
N LEU A 548 -13.50 11.22 -5.01
CA LEU A 548 -13.13 10.58 -6.27
C LEU A 548 -14.03 11.04 -7.42
N ASN A 549 -15.34 11.09 -7.22
CA ASN A 549 -16.27 11.55 -8.24
C ASN A 549 -16.01 13.02 -8.64
N ASN A 550 -15.68 13.88 -7.68
CA ASN A 550 -15.32 15.27 -7.94
C ASN A 550 -13.99 15.38 -8.72
N LEU A 551 -12.99 14.53 -8.38
CA LEU A 551 -11.73 14.47 -9.11
C LEU A 551 -11.92 13.99 -10.56
N GLU A 552 -12.72 12.95 -10.78
CA GLU A 552 -13.00 12.38 -12.11
C GLU A 552 -13.80 13.35 -12.99
N ARG A 553 -14.55 14.28 -12.39
CA ARG A 553 -15.32 15.31 -13.08
C ARG A 553 -14.64 16.68 -13.09
N ALA A 554 -13.42 16.76 -12.52
CA ALA A 554 -12.69 18.03 -12.49
C ALA A 554 -12.43 18.54 -13.91
N ASP A 555 -12.60 19.82 -14.09
CA ASP A 555 -12.22 20.49 -15.33
C ASP A 555 -10.67 20.55 -15.39
N LEU A 556 -10.12 19.88 -16.39
CA LEU A 556 -8.68 19.76 -16.60
C LEU A 556 -8.12 20.89 -17.47
N GLY A 557 -8.99 21.66 -18.15
CA GLY A 557 -8.62 22.71 -19.10
C GLY A 557 -8.22 22.18 -20.49
N PHE A 558 -8.30 20.88 -20.73
CA PHE A 558 -8.07 20.21 -22.01
C PHE A 558 -9.08 19.07 -22.23
N GLU A 559 -9.21 18.62 -23.48
CA GLU A 559 -10.11 17.51 -23.80
C GLU A 559 -9.40 16.16 -23.74
N THR A 560 -10.07 15.14 -23.20
CA THR A 560 -9.50 13.78 -23.07
C THR A 560 -9.97 12.80 -24.14
N GLN A 561 -11.14 13.05 -24.74
CA GLN A 561 -11.73 12.14 -25.73
C GLN A 561 -11.17 12.37 -27.13
N GLY A 562 -10.93 11.30 -27.88
CA GLY A 562 -10.42 11.36 -29.26
C GLY A 562 -9.00 11.95 -29.35
N ARG A 563 -8.21 11.81 -28.28
CA ARG A 563 -6.81 12.26 -28.24
C ARG A 563 -5.88 11.15 -27.84
N LEU A 564 -4.77 11.07 -28.58
CA LEU A 564 -3.68 10.13 -28.37
C LEU A 564 -2.45 10.89 -27.90
N LEU A 565 -1.73 10.29 -26.97
CA LEU A 565 -0.43 10.71 -26.50
C LEU A 565 0.58 9.62 -26.81
N ALA A 566 1.64 9.96 -27.53
CA ALA A 566 2.77 9.08 -27.76
C ALA A 566 4.02 9.72 -27.14
N ASN A 567 4.64 9.05 -26.16
CA ASN A 567 5.89 9.51 -25.56
C ASN A 567 7.07 9.01 -26.39
N ILE A 568 8.04 9.90 -26.62
CA ILE A 568 9.18 9.66 -27.50
C ILE A 568 10.40 10.41 -26.97
N ASN A 569 11.60 9.84 -27.22
CA ASN A 569 12.86 10.50 -26.90
C ASN A 569 13.70 10.73 -28.18
N PHE A 570 13.64 11.94 -28.75
CA PHE A 570 14.40 12.29 -29.92
C PHE A 570 15.90 12.40 -29.65
N MET A 571 16.31 12.77 -28.44
CA MET A 571 17.72 12.80 -28.05
C MET A 571 18.32 11.40 -28.09
N ALA A 572 17.57 10.40 -27.60
CA ALA A 572 17.97 9.00 -27.64
C ALA A 572 18.10 8.41 -29.05
N ALA A 573 17.45 9.05 -30.04
CA ALA A 573 17.60 8.68 -31.44
C ALA A 573 18.84 9.30 -32.12
N GLY A 574 19.63 10.12 -31.41
CA GLY A 574 20.91 10.68 -31.86
C GLY A 574 20.80 11.99 -32.62
N TYR A 575 19.63 12.67 -32.61
CA TYR A 575 19.46 13.95 -33.26
C TYR A 575 20.09 15.10 -32.48
N ARG A 576 20.74 16.02 -33.21
CA ARG A 576 21.29 17.26 -32.64
C ARG A 576 20.24 18.39 -32.68
N PRO A 577 20.34 19.42 -31.82
CA PRO A 577 19.37 20.52 -31.76
C PRO A 577 19.10 21.18 -33.11
N GLU A 578 20.13 21.35 -33.97
CA GLU A 578 19.98 22.00 -35.25
C GLU A 578 19.15 21.19 -36.27
N GLN A 579 19.01 19.89 -36.05
CA GLN A 579 18.25 18.98 -36.91
C GLN A 579 16.77 18.89 -36.51
N LEU A 580 16.44 19.30 -35.26
CA LEU A 580 15.11 19.11 -34.69
C LEU A 580 13.99 19.87 -35.41
N PRO A 581 14.14 21.14 -35.84
CA PRO A 581 13.04 21.84 -36.49
C PRO A 581 12.55 21.15 -37.78
N ALA A 582 13.45 20.72 -38.65
CA ALA A 582 13.11 20.00 -39.88
C ALA A 582 12.53 18.60 -39.58
N LEU A 583 13.05 17.92 -38.55
CA LEU A 583 12.54 16.64 -38.12
C LEU A 583 11.11 16.77 -37.58
N TYR A 584 10.84 17.76 -36.74
CA TYR A 584 9.52 17.99 -36.14
C TYR A 584 8.47 18.29 -37.21
N GLU A 585 8.80 19.10 -38.19
CA GLU A 585 7.94 19.37 -39.34
C GLU A 585 7.64 18.09 -40.13
N GLN A 586 8.66 17.30 -40.44
CA GLN A 586 8.50 16.02 -41.13
C GLN A 586 7.65 15.01 -40.34
N VAL A 587 7.86 14.92 -39.02
CA VAL A 587 7.07 14.04 -38.13
C VAL A 587 5.61 14.51 -38.13
N GLN A 588 5.37 15.80 -37.93
CA GLN A 588 4.03 16.35 -37.86
C GLN A 588 3.26 16.15 -39.20
N ASP A 589 3.88 16.48 -40.35
CA ASP A 589 3.26 16.34 -41.67
C ASP A 589 2.89 14.87 -41.96
N ARG A 590 3.79 13.92 -41.66
CA ARG A 590 3.50 12.49 -41.86
C ARG A 590 2.40 11.98 -40.96
N LEU A 591 2.35 12.43 -39.71
CA LEU A 591 1.31 12.03 -38.77
C LEU A 591 -0.06 12.66 -39.17
N GLU A 592 -0.09 13.89 -39.61
CA GLU A 592 -1.31 14.56 -40.10
C GLU A 592 -1.84 13.93 -41.40
N SER A 593 -0.96 13.30 -42.21
CA SER A 593 -1.36 12.57 -43.41
C SER A 593 -2.02 11.20 -43.13
N LEU A 594 -1.98 10.69 -41.89
CA LEU A 594 -2.60 9.43 -41.52
C LEU A 594 -4.15 9.56 -41.62
N PRO A 595 -4.85 8.55 -42.17
CA PRO A 595 -6.31 8.54 -42.23
C PRO A 595 -6.94 8.67 -40.83
N GLY A 596 -7.82 9.65 -40.65
CA GLY A 596 -8.53 9.88 -39.38
C GLY A 596 -7.76 10.72 -38.34
N VAL A 597 -6.53 11.13 -38.61
CA VAL A 597 -5.84 12.17 -37.84
C VAL A 597 -6.35 13.55 -38.30
N ARG A 598 -6.78 14.37 -37.35
CA ARG A 598 -7.31 15.71 -37.61
C ARG A 598 -6.26 16.79 -37.38
N SER A 599 -5.40 16.61 -36.42
CA SER A 599 -4.25 17.46 -36.12
C SER A 599 -3.21 16.69 -35.31
N ALA A 600 -1.95 17.08 -35.48
CA ALA A 600 -0.80 16.55 -34.72
C ALA A 600 0.02 17.73 -34.18
N SER A 601 0.65 17.55 -33.03
CA SER A 601 1.59 18.50 -32.49
C SER A 601 2.61 17.79 -31.59
N LEU A 602 3.73 18.45 -31.36
CA LEU A 602 4.74 17.97 -30.42
C LEU A 602 4.79 18.90 -29.20
N SER A 603 5.21 18.38 -28.08
CA SER A 603 5.47 19.19 -26.88
C SER A 603 6.62 18.62 -26.05
N LEU A 604 7.27 19.50 -25.30
CA LEU A 604 8.23 19.13 -24.28
C LEU A 604 7.52 18.38 -23.16
N ASN A 605 6.40 18.92 -22.66
CA ASN A 605 5.60 18.32 -21.60
C ASN A 605 4.16 18.13 -22.10
N SER A 606 3.56 16.99 -21.80
CA SER A 606 2.12 16.76 -22.02
C SER A 606 1.32 17.04 -20.76
N PRO A 607 0.04 17.42 -20.86
CA PRO A 607 -0.85 17.52 -19.72
C PRO A 607 -0.86 16.22 -18.90
N GLN A 608 -0.87 16.33 -17.57
CA GLN A 608 -0.82 15.22 -16.59
C GLN A 608 0.48 14.38 -16.59
N ASN A 609 1.52 14.84 -17.29
CA ASN A 609 2.85 14.22 -17.25
C ASN A 609 3.92 15.29 -17.02
N LEU A 610 3.64 16.20 -16.11
CA LEU A 610 4.57 17.27 -15.82
C LEU A 610 5.60 16.82 -14.80
N CYS A 611 6.84 16.75 -15.22
CA CYS A 611 7.97 17.06 -14.37
C CYS A 611 8.48 18.48 -14.68
N CYS A 612 8.58 19.21 -13.74
CA CYS A 612 8.94 20.53 -13.31
C CYS A 612 10.09 21.23 -14.08
N VAL A 613 9.89 21.79 -15.21
CA VAL A 613 10.76 22.90 -15.60
C VAL A 613 10.08 24.17 -15.08
N THR A 614 10.54 24.63 -13.91
CA THR A 614 10.11 25.90 -13.35
C THR A 614 11.23 26.91 -13.51
N VAL A 615 10.91 28.14 -13.80
CA VAL A 615 11.84 29.21 -14.07
C VAL A 615 11.40 30.51 -13.42
N ASP A 616 12.38 31.33 -13.07
CA ASP A 616 12.15 32.69 -12.66
C ASP A 616 11.80 33.59 -13.85
N ILE A 617 10.97 34.60 -13.64
CA ILE A 617 10.46 35.47 -14.70
C ILE A 617 11.01 36.91 -14.51
N SER A 618 11.49 37.48 -15.62
CA SER A 618 11.84 38.88 -15.75
C SER A 618 10.83 39.59 -16.67
N ILE A 619 10.28 40.73 -16.24
CA ILE A 619 9.24 41.45 -17.00
C ILE A 619 9.80 42.74 -17.57
N GLY A 620 9.58 42.97 -18.86
CA GLY A 620 10.02 44.15 -19.53
C GLY A 620 9.41 45.46 -18.97
N GLY A 621 10.25 46.47 -18.75
CA GLY A 621 9.81 47.77 -18.26
C GLY A 621 9.61 47.88 -16.74
N ARG A 622 9.90 46.83 -15.97
CA ARG A 622 9.87 46.87 -14.49
C ARG A 622 11.30 46.82 -13.92
N SER A 623 11.67 47.77 -13.05
CA SER A 623 12.98 47.83 -12.38
C SER A 623 13.17 46.71 -11.34
N ASP A 624 12.10 46.21 -10.75
CA ASP A 624 12.07 45.06 -9.81
C ASP A 624 11.71 43.78 -10.54
N SER A 625 12.22 43.59 -11.74
CA SER A 625 11.75 42.65 -12.74
C SER A 625 12.15 41.18 -12.48
N TRP A 626 13.00 40.95 -11.49
CA TRP A 626 13.33 39.58 -11.10
C TRP A 626 12.45 39.13 -9.95
N ILE A 627 11.47 38.32 -10.27
CA ILE A 627 10.63 37.67 -9.28
C ILE A 627 11.17 36.26 -9.12
N GLY A 628 12.01 36.07 -8.11
CA GLY A 628 12.54 34.75 -7.70
C GLY A 628 11.43 33.88 -7.11
N ASP A 629 10.51 33.47 -7.97
CA ASP A 629 9.40 32.60 -7.59
C ASP A 629 9.40 31.37 -8.49
N VAL A 630 9.99 30.33 -7.99
CA VAL A 630 10.21 29.03 -8.64
C VAL A 630 8.91 28.29 -9.04
N ASP A 631 7.76 28.95 -9.04
CA ASP A 631 6.49 28.28 -9.30
C ASP A 631 5.93 28.49 -10.74
N THR A 632 6.64 29.22 -11.59
CA THR A 632 6.23 29.41 -13.00
C THR A 632 6.79 28.30 -13.86
N ALA A 633 5.90 27.55 -14.51
CA ALA A 633 6.26 26.46 -15.40
C ALA A 633 6.25 26.88 -16.87
N PHE A 634 6.97 26.15 -17.72
CA PHE A 634 6.86 26.32 -19.17
C PHE A 634 6.92 25.00 -19.95
N SER A 635 6.46 25.07 -21.20
CA SER A 635 6.63 23.99 -22.17
C SER A 635 6.96 24.56 -23.54
N ARG A 636 7.76 23.84 -24.30
CA ARG A 636 7.88 24.12 -25.75
C ARG A 636 6.86 23.29 -26.48
N VAL A 637 6.25 23.91 -27.50
CA VAL A 637 5.16 23.30 -28.27
C VAL A 637 5.30 23.57 -29.75
N GLY A 638 4.80 22.63 -30.53
CA GLY A 638 4.69 22.78 -32.00
C GLY A 638 3.44 23.55 -32.42
N PRO A 639 3.31 23.84 -33.72
CA PRO A 639 2.09 24.36 -34.31
C PRO A 639 0.87 23.47 -33.98
N HIS A 640 -0.33 24.06 -33.94
CA HIS A 640 -1.62 23.38 -33.66
C HIS A 640 -1.75 22.77 -32.27
N TYR A 641 -0.82 23.03 -31.34
CA TYR A 641 -0.80 22.37 -30.02
C TYR A 641 -2.10 22.52 -29.23
N PHE A 642 -2.58 23.77 -29.07
CA PHE A 642 -3.78 24.08 -28.30
C PHE A 642 -5.04 23.46 -28.91
N GLU A 643 -5.15 23.46 -30.24
CA GLU A 643 -6.22 22.78 -30.96
C GLU A 643 -6.16 21.27 -30.76
N THR A 644 -4.98 20.70 -30.85
CA THR A 644 -4.75 19.23 -30.71
C THR A 644 -5.13 18.75 -29.34
N ILE A 645 -4.73 19.45 -28.26
CA ILE A 645 -5.09 19.07 -26.89
C ILE A 645 -6.52 19.54 -26.49
N GLY A 646 -7.15 20.42 -27.26
CA GLY A 646 -8.49 20.94 -27.00
C GLY A 646 -8.52 22.00 -25.89
N THR A 647 -7.43 22.77 -25.73
CA THR A 647 -7.37 23.93 -24.81
C THR A 647 -7.74 25.19 -25.59
N PRO A 648 -8.83 25.91 -25.25
CA PRO A 648 -9.23 27.11 -25.98
C PRO A 648 -8.27 28.27 -25.75
N LEU A 649 -7.96 28.99 -26.83
CA LEU A 649 -7.34 30.30 -26.74
C LEU A 649 -8.42 31.35 -26.41
N LEU A 650 -8.14 32.15 -25.39
CA LEU A 650 -9.04 33.17 -24.90
C LEU A 650 -8.83 34.53 -25.61
N ARG A 651 -7.56 34.84 -25.93
CA ARG A 651 -7.15 36.06 -26.60
C ARG A 651 -5.93 35.82 -27.50
N GLY A 652 -5.76 36.69 -28.52
CA GLY A 652 -4.60 36.63 -29.40
C GLY A 652 -4.58 35.44 -30.34
N ARG A 653 -3.39 34.93 -30.65
CA ARG A 653 -3.16 33.84 -31.58
C ARG A 653 -2.31 32.70 -30.97
N ALA A 654 -2.40 31.53 -31.56
CA ALA A 654 -1.53 30.39 -31.23
C ALA A 654 -0.14 30.53 -31.86
N ILE A 655 0.78 29.67 -31.46
CA ILE A 655 2.07 29.44 -32.12
C ILE A 655 1.81 28.80 -33.47
N THR A 656 2.52 29.29 -34.48
CA THR A 656 2.38 28.88 -35.91
C THR A 656 3.74 28.48 -36.50
N ARG A 657 3.75 27.92 -37.70
CA ARG A 657 4.99 27.61 -38.43
C ARG A 657 5.80 28.86 -38.83
N GLN A 658 5.20 30.06 -38.75
CA GLN A 658 5.87 31.34 -39.07
C GLN A 658 6.73 31.87 -37.91
N ASP A 659 6.53 31.32 -36.69
CA ASP A 659 7.27 31.71 -35.49
C ASP A 659 8.63 30.95 -35.48
N THR A 660 9.58 31.43 -36.28
CA THR A 660 10.92 30.89 -36.48
C THR A 660 11.97 31.64 -35.68
N GLN A 661 13.21 31.15 -35.63
CA GLN A 661 14.33 31.83 -34.97
C GLN A 661 14.59 33.24 -35.50
N ALA A 662 14.27 33.52 -36.78
CA ALA A 662 14.48 34.82 -37.39
C ALA A 662 13.31 35.80 -37.19
N SER A 663 12.14 35.30 -36.72
CA SER A 663 11.00 36.14 -36.43
C SER A 663 11.06 36.74 -35.03
N GLN A 664 10.17 37.68 -34.69
CA GLN A 664 9.96 38.11 -33.32
C GLN A 664 9.74 36.89 -32.40
N HIS A 665 10.47 36.80 -31.28
CA HIS A 665 10.28 35.72 -30.34
C HIS A 665 8.94 35.89 -29.62
N VAL A 666 8.17 34.81 -29.55
CA VAL A 666 6.78 34.86 -29.08
C VAL A 666 6.51 33.84 -28.01
N ALA A 667 5.53 34.16 -27.17
CA ALA A 667 5.01 33.22 -26.16
C ALA A 667 3.48 33.24 -26.12
N VAL A 668 2.87 32.14 -25.82
CA VAL A 668 1.48 32.05 -25.37
C VAL A 668 1.50 31.78 -23.86
N VAL A 669 0.69 32.51 -23.10
CA VAL A 669 0.59 32.37 -21.63
C VAL A 669 -0.76 31.82 -21.24
N ASP A 670 -0.89 31.26 -20.04
CA ASP A 670 -2.17 30.88 -19.45
C ASP A 670 -2.79 32.03 -18.60
N GLU A 671 -4.06 31.87 -18.20
CA GLU A 671 -4.77 32.83 -17.34
C GLU A 671 -4.06 33.04 -15.99
N ALA A 672 -3.45 32.01 -15.44
CA ALA A 672 -2.76 32.07 -14.16
C ALA A 672 -1.50 32.93 -14.26
N PHE A 673 -0.74 32.81 -15.35
CA PHE A 673 0.40 33.67 -15.66
C PHE A 673 -0.04 35.13 -15.84
N ALA A 674 -1.06 35.36 -16.67
CA ALA A 674 -1.56 36.71 -16.89
C ALA A 674 -2.05 37.38 -15.60
N ARG A 675 -2.78 36.67 -14.76
CA ARG A 675 -3.29 37.15 -13.47
C ARG A 675 -2.16 37.48 -12.49
N ARG A 676 -1.09 36.69 -12.49
CA ARG A 676 0.03 36.85 -11.57
C ARG A 676 0.94 38.02 -11.95
N PHE A 677 1.33 38.07 -13.22
CA PHE A 677 2.36 38.98 -13.70
C PHE A 677 1.81 40.28 -14.30
N PHE A 678 0.55 40.29 -14.78
CA PHE A 678 -0.13 41.43 -15.39
C PHE A 678 -1.52 41.67 -14.76
N PRO A 679 -1.62 41.85 -13.43
CA PRO A 679 -2.91 41.99 -12.75
C PRO A 679 -3.64 43.23 -13.25
N GLY A 680 -4.83 43.06 -13.88
CA GLY A 680 -5.65 44.13 -14.37
C GLY A 680 -5.25 44.67 -15.74
N ASP A 681 -4.12 44.24 -16.31
CA ASP A 681 -3.64 44.64 -17.63
C ASP A 681 -3.94 43.55 -18.71
N ASP A 682 -4.02 43.97 -19.97
CA ASP A 682 -4.01 43.02 -21.09
C ASP A 682 -2.58 42.49 -21.27
N PRO A 683 -2.35 41.18 -21.19
CA PRO A 683 -1.01 40.60 -21.36
C PRO A 683 -0.53 40.63 -22.82
N ILE A 684 -1.45 40.75 -23.81
CA ILE A 684 -1.09 40.69 -25.23
C ILE A 684 -0.20 41.90 -25.59
N GLY A 685 0.91 41.64 -26.32
CA GLY A 685 1.91 42.62 -26.68
C GLY A 685 2.86 43.04 -25.56
N LYS A 686 2.69 42.47 -24.34
CA LYS A 686 3.66 42.66 -23.25
C LYS A 686 4.84 41.72 -23.44
N HIS A 687 5.98 42.08 -22.83
CA HIS A 687 7.22 41.31 -22.95
C HIS A 687 7.67 40.76 -21.61
N PHE A 688 8.30 39.60 -21.66
CA PHE A 688 8.94 38.96 -20.52
C PHE A 688 10.10 38.05 -20.97
N GLY A 689 10.88 37.55 -20.05
CA GLY A 689 11.92 36.53 -20.29
C GLY A 689 12.19 35.69 -19.07
N MET A 690 13.13 34.75 -19.20
CA MET A 690 13.44 33.75 -18.15
C MET A 690 14.77 34.11 -17.44
N SER A 691 14.86 33.68 -16.20
CA SER A 691 16.07 33.37 -15.40
C SER A 691 16.97 34.54 -14.99
N GLN A 692 17.01 35.70 -15.62
CA GLN A 692 17.98 36.76 -15.28
C GLN A 692 17.47 38.20 -15.49
N PRO A 693 17.97 39.18 -14.70
CA PRO A 693 17.76 40.60 -14.98
C PRO A 693 18.34 40.97 -16.35
N GLY A 694 17.59 41.75 -17.14
CA GLY A 694 17.97 42.14 -18.51
C GLY A 694 17.27 41.36 -19.62
N HIS A 695 16.72 40.20 -19.31
CA HIS A 695 15.98 39.36 -20.26
C HIS A 695 14.47 39.64 -20.33
N GLY A 696 13.97 40.71 -19.72
CA GLY A 696 12.55 41.04 -19.68
C GLY A 696 11.89 41.34 -21.02
N TYR A 697 12.63 41.38 -22.12
CA TYR A 697 12.14 41.65 -23.49
C TYR A 697 12.33 40.52 -24.48
N ASP A 698 12.73 39.31 -23.99
CA ASP A 698 13.05 38.18 -24.86
C ASP A 698 11.87 37.66 -25.66
N TYR A 699 10.68 37.63 -25.05
CA TYR A 699 9.46 37.09 -25.67
C TYR A 699 8.31 38.08 -25.61
N GLU A 700 7.58 38.22 -26.72
CA GLU A 700 6.32 38.96 -26.80
C GLU A 700 5.14 38.00 -26.55
N ILE A 701 4.21 38.38 -25.69
CA ILE A 701 2.98 37.62 -25.47
C ILE A 701 2.02 37.82 -26.62
N VAL A 702 1.82 36.81 -27.46
CA VAL A 702 0.95 36.87 -28.65
C VAL A 702 -0.40 36.19 -28.42
N GLY A 703 -0.57 35.44 -27.40
CA GLY A 703 -1.81 34.71 -27.08
C GLY A 703 -1.98 34.39 -25.60
N MET A 704 -3.23 34.22 -25.17
CA MET A 704 -3.60 33.77 -23.87
C MET A 704 -4.51 32.53 -23.95
N ALA A 705 -4.09 31.42 -23.39
CA ALA A 705 -4.83 30.16 -23.33
C ALA A 705 -5.55 30.01 -21.98
N ARG A 706 -6.59 29.18 -21.95
CA ARG A 706 -7.26 28.78 -20.76
C ARG A 706 -6.28 28.00 -19.83
N ASN A 707 -6.47 28.12 -18.51
CA ASN A 707 -5.71 27.35 -17.52
C ASN A 707 -5.84 25.84 -17.75
N THR A 708 -4.72 25.14 -17.69
CA THR A 708 -4.65 23.68 -17.88
C THR A 708 -3.92 23.05 -16.71
N LYS A 709 -4.46 21.95 -16.20
CA LYS A 709 -3.86 21.20 -15.09
C LYS A 709 -2.79 20.23 -15.59
N TYR A 710 -1.52 20.60 -15.48
CA TYR A 710 -0.39 19.77 -15.96
C TYR A 710 0.13 18.75 -14.94
N ARG A 711 0.10 19.03 -13.63
CA ARG A 711 0.68 18.12 -12.60
C ARG A 711 -0.26 17.00 -12.18
N GLY A 712 -1.53 17.26 -12.12
CA GLY A 712 -2.51 16.29 -11.67
C GLY A 712 -3.90 16.92 -11.53
N PRO A 713 -4.95 16.12 -11.53
CA PRO A 713 -6.32 16.62 -11.48
C PRO A 713 -6.67 17.38 -10.20
N ALA A 714 -6.00 17.04 -9.08
CA ALA A 714 -6.19 17.70 -7.80
C ALA A 714 -5.41 19.01 -7.66
N SER A 715 -4.39 19.25 -8.51
CA SER A 715 -3.56 20.46 -8.43
C SER A 715 -4.31 21.70 -8.91
N GLU A 716 -3.97 22.85 -8.35
CA GLU A 716 -4.35 24.13 -8.92
C GLU A 716 -3.56 24.38 -10.21
N ALA A 717 -4.14 25.18 -11.12
CA ALA A 717 -3.43 25.63 -12.33
C ALA A 717 -2.32 26.60 -11.90
N ARG A 718 -1.10 26.29 -12.34
CA ARG A 718 0.08 27.12 -12.10
C ARG A 718 0.23 28.17 -13.19
N PRO A 719 0.88 29.30 -12.94
CA PRO A 719 1.36 30.18 -13.98
C PRO A 719 2.21 29.39 -15.00
N MET A 720 1.81 29.43 -16.26
CA MET A 720 2.46 28.67 -17.32
C MET A 720 2.55 29.46 -18.61
N PHE A 721 3.68 29.28 -19.33
CA PHE A 721 3.85 29.85 -20.66
C PHE A 721 4.37 28.81 -21.65
N PHE A 722 4.14 29.06 -22.93
CA PHE A 722 4.42 28.14 -24.02
C PHE A 722 5.27 28.84 -25.07
N LEU A 723 6.38 28.21 -25.45
CA LEU A 723 7.34 28.72 -26.44
C LEU A 723 7.36 27.81 -27.68
N PRO A 724 7.62 28.31 -28.87
CA PRO A 724 7.88 27.48 -30.05
C PRO A 724 9.21 26.69 -29.90
N PHE A 725 9.28 25.49 -30.43
CA PHE A 725 10.56 24.74 -30.54
C PHE A 725 11.58 25.40 -31.46
N THR A 726 11.15 26.26 -32.36
CA THR A 726 11.95 26.92 -33.37
C THR A 726 12.66 28.17 -32.85
N GLN A 727 12.35 28.64 -31.65
CA GLN A 727 12.93 29.86 -31.07
C GLN A 727 13.76 29.56 -29.84
N THR A 728 14.98 30.05 -29.76
CA THR A 728 15.89 29.89 -28.63
C THR A 728 16.50 31.22 -28.22
N THR A 729 16.70 31.42 -26.92
CA THR A 729 17.38 32.55 -26.35
C THR A 729 18.66 32.10 -25.66
N ARG A 730 19.73 32.88 -25.81
CA ARG A 730 21.01 32.57 -25.14
C ARG A 730 21.03 33.19 -23.75
N TYR A 731 21.15 32.37 -22.76
CA TYR A 731 21.31 32.76 -21.36
C TYR A 731 22.75 32.57 -20.88
N ALA A 732 23.21 33.44 -20.00
CA ALA A 732 24.47 33.30 -19.29
C ALA A 732 24.19 33.19 -17.79
N PRO A 733 24.86 32.32 -17.01
CA PRO A 733 26.03 31.48 -17.32
C PRO A 733 25.72 30.11 -17.94
N PRO A 734 26.73 29.27 -18.25
CA PRO A 734 26.60 28.03 -19.06
C PRO A 734 25.64 26.95 -18.53
N GLY A 735 25.10 27.06 -17.32
CA GLY A 735 24.10 26.15 -16.77
C GLY A 735 22.72 26.35 -17.41
N ASP A 736 22.33 27.59 -17.64
CA ASP A 736 21.04 27.96 -18.23
C ASP A 736 20.98 27.61 -19.73
N GLU A 737 22.12 27.71 -20.43
CA GLU A 737 22.23 27.27 -21.83
C GLU A 737 21.98 25.75 -21.99
N ARG A 738 22.46 24.93 -21.02
CA ARG A 738 22.22 23.48 -21.04
C ARG A 738 20.74 23.16 -20.85
N LEU A 739 20.09 23.84 -19.91
CA LEU A 739 18.66 23.68 -19.68
C LEU A 739 17.87 24.07 -20.92
N GLU A 740 18.22 25.20 -21.52
CA GLU A 740 17.59 25.69 -22.75
C GLU A 740 17.70 24.67 -23.88
N MET A 741 18.90 24.12 -24.13
CA MET A 741 19.13 23.10 -25.15
C MET A 741 18.37 21.80 -24.89
N ALA A 742 18.28 21.36 -23.64
CA ALA A 742 17.52 20.16 -23.26
C ALA A 742 16.01 20.34 -23.55
N THR A 743 15.49 21.55 -23.38
CA THR A 743 14.06 21.84 -23.63
C THR A 743 13.66 21.84 -25.10
N LEU A 744 14.62 21.86 -26.03
CA LEU A 744 14.35 21.75 -27.47
C LEU A 744 13.92 20.33 -27.89
N TYR A 745 14.22 19.31 -27.09
CA TYR A 745 13.81 17.95 -27.39
C TYR A 745 12.39 17.69 -26.95
N ALA A 746 11.46 17.53 -27.88
CA ALA A 746 10.12 17.12 -27.62
C ALA A 746 10.10 15.72 -26.97
N GLN A 747 9.30 15.58 -25.95
CA GLN A 747 9.13 14.29 -25.25
C GLN A 747 7.79 13.63 -25.56
N SER A 748 6.90 14.35 -26.20
CA SER A 748 5.54 13.90 -26.49
C SER A 748 5.04 14.35 -27.85
N ILE A 749 4.32 13.47 -28.49
CA ILE A 749 3.51 13.72 -29.69
C ILE A 749 2.06 13.61 -29.29
N GLN A 750 1.26 14.61 -29.61
CA GLN A 750 -0.18 14.64 -29.39
C GLN A 750 -0.89 14.51 -30.73
N LEU A 751 -1.94 13.70 -30.77
CA LEU A 751 -2.78 13.53 -31.95
C LEU A 751 -4.25 13.71 -31.58
N ARG A 752 -4.98 14.50 -32.37
CA ARG A 752 -6.44 14.53 -32.37
C ARG A 752 -6.93 13.60 -33.46
N VAL A 753 -7.65 12.55 -33.08
CA VAL A 753 -8.07 11.47 -33.99
C VAL A 753 -9.57 11.32 -34.06
N ALA A 754 -10.05 10.85 -35.22
CA ALA A 754 -11.44 10.44 -35.41
C ALA A 754 -11.55 8.95 -35.05
N GLY A 755 -12.40 8.64 -34.06
CA GLY A 755 -12.59 7.27 -33.60
C GLY A 755 -11.79 6.91 -32.36
N ALA A 756 -11.56 5.60 -32.15
CA ALA A 756 -10.85 5.08 -30.97
C ALA A 756 -9.33 5.30 -31.08
N PRO A 757 -8.72 5.99 -30.12
CA PRO A 757 -7.28 6.30 -30.17
C PRO A 757 -6.37 5.07 -30.21
N GLU A 758 -6.80 3.96 -29.61
CA GLU A 758 -6.01 2.74 -29.47
C GLU A 758 -5.65 2.08 -30.81
N GLY A 759 -6.42 2.35 -31.85
CA GLY A 759 -6.17 1.84 -33.21
C GLY A 759 -4.96 2.47 -33.91
N TYR A 760 -4.48 3.62 -33.45
CA TYR A 760 -3.44 4.38 -34.15
C TYR A 760 -2.01 4.05 -33.70
N GLU A 761 -1.78 3.27 -32.66
CA GLU A 761 -0.45 2.98 -32.15
C GLU A 761 0.47 2.40 -33.21
N ARG A 762 0.01 1.40 -33.97
CA ARG A 762 0.80 0.75 -35.02
C ARG A 762 1.18 1.75 -36.12
N SER A 763 0.23 2.54 -36.59
CA SER A 763 0.47 3.52 -37.67
C SER A 763 1.45 4.61 -37.22
N VAL A 764 1.35 5.10 -35.99
CA VAL A 764 2.32 6.05 -35.45
C VAL A 764 3.70 5.44 -35.37
N ARG A 765 3.83 4.20 -34.92
CA ARG A 765 5.09 3.47 -34.86
C ARG A 765 5.70 3.26 -36.26
N GLU A 766 4.90 2.89 -37.23
CA GLU A 766 5.33 2.71 -38.63
C GLU A 766 5.80 4.03 -39.26
N VAL A 767 5.12 5.14 -39.03
CA VAL A 767 5.53 6.47 -39.49
C VAL A 767 6.89 6.86 -38.93
N LEU A 768 7.08 6.71 -37.61
CA LEU A 768 8.32 7.09 -36.96
C LEU A 768 9.50 6.20 -37.37
N SER A 769 9.29 4.88 -37.41
CA SER A 769 10.33 3.94 -37.88
C SER A 769 10.68 4.13 -39.35
N GLY A 770 9.72 4.56 -40.18
CA GLY A 770 9.94 4.95 -41.58
C GLY A 770 10.71 6.27 -41.74
N ILE A 771 10.80 7.11 -40.72
CA ILE A 771 11.66 8.30 -40.70
C ILE A 771 13.05 7.88 -40.22
N ASN A 772 13.15 7.20 -39.11
CA ASN A 772 14.41 6.68 -38.56
C ASN A 772 14.13 5.43 -37.70
N PRO A 773 14.78 4.27 -37.99
CA PRO A 773 14.61 3.05 -37.19
C PRO A 773 15.00 3.19 -35.71
N ASN A 774 15.74 4.22 -35.32
CA ASN A 774 16.13 4.51 -33.96
C ASN A 774 15.09 5.37 -33.22
N LEU A 775 14.02 5.86 -33.87
CA LEU A 775 12.92 6.56 -33.20
C LEU A 775 11.98 5.53 -32.56
N ALA A 776 12.20 5.26 -31.31
CA ALA A 776 11.36 4.37 -30.53
C ALA A 776 10.33 5.13 -29.70
N LEU A 777 9.12 4.58 -29.61
CA LEU A 777 8.06 5.08 -28.74
C LEU A 777 8.19 4.45 -27.33
N ASP A 778 8.19 5.27 -26.31
CA ASP A 778 8.18 4.82 -24.91
C ASP A 778 6.82 4.24 -24.56
N SER A 779 5.76 4.96 -24.91
CA SER A 779 4.38 4.53 -24.67
C SER A 779 3.42 5.26 -25.63
N VAL A 780 2.32 4.59 -25.93
CA VAL A 780 1.20 5.19 -26.66
C VAL A 780 -0.05 4.96 -25.83
N LYS A 781 -0.76 6.03 -25.48
CA LYS A 781 -1.94 5.99 -24.61
C LYS A 781 -2.98 7.00 -25.07
N SER A 782 -4.24 6.74 -24.81
CA SER A 782 -5.25 7.80 -24.89
C SER A 782 -5.07 8.81 -23.74
N TYR A 783 -5.47 10.07 -23.94
CA TYR A 783 -5.47 11.04 -22.84
C TYR A 783 -6.40 10.63 -21.70
N SER A 784 -7.52 9.95 -22.03
CA SER A 784 -8.40 9.37 -21.00
C SER A 784 -7.71 8.31 -20.14
N GLU A 785 -6.86 7.48 -20.74
CA GLU A 785 -6.06 6.50 -20.00
C GLU A 785 -4.97 7.17 -19.15
N GLN A 786 -4.27 8.15 -19.70
CA GLN A 786 -3.26 8.95 -19.00
C GLN A 786 -3.83 9.59 -17.72
N VAL A 787 -5.00 10.21 -17.84
CA VAL A 787 -5.74 10.81 -16.72
C VAL A 787 -6.22 9.71 -15.74
N ALA A 788 -6.74 8.58 -16.26
CA ALA A 788 -7.27 7.50 -15.44
C ALA A 788 -6.19 6.87 -14.53
N VAL A 789 -4.95 6.79 -14.99
CA VAL A 789 -3.82 6.27 -14.20
C VAL A 789 -3.55 7.16 -12.97
N GLN A 790 -3.75 8.46 -13.06
CA GLN A 790 -3.56 9.38 -11.94
C GLN A 790 -4.52 9.13 -10.77
N PHE A 791 -5.65 8.50 -11.03
CA PHE A 791 -6.66 8.19 -10.00
C PHE A 791 -6.57 6.77 -9.46
N ASN A 792 -5.65 5.94 -9.93
CA ASN A 792 -5.61 4.51 -9.55
C ASN A 792 -5.53 4.31 -8.04
N GLN A 793 -4.74 5.11 -7.35
CA GLN A 793 -4.60 5.06 -5.90
C GLN A 793 -5.89 5.49 -5.19
N GLN A 794 -6.47 6.62 -5.57
CA GLN A 794 -7.73 7.13 -5.00
C GLN A 794 -8.89 6.17 -5.25
N ARG A 795 -8.98 5.61 -6.46
CA ARG A 795 -9.96 4.57 -6.81
C ARG A 795 -9.80 3.32 -5.96
N LEU A 796 -8.56 2.86 -5.74
CA LEU A 796 -8.28 1.70 -4.91
C LEU A 796 -8.74 1.94 -3.47
N VAL A 797 -8.33 3.05 -2.87
CA VAL A 797 -8.68 3.41 -1.49
C VAL A 797 -10.20 3.57 -1.34
N ALA A 798 -10.86 4.30 -2.22
CA ALA A 798 -12.31 4.51 -2.18
C ALA A 798 -13.09 3.18 -2.34
N ARG A 799 -12.71 2.32 -3.31
CA ARG A 799 -13.37 1.03 -3.54
C ARG A 799 -13.17 0.06 -2.37
N LEU A 800 -11.96 -0.03 -1.81
CA LEU A 800 -11.70 -0.93 -0.67
C LEU A 800 -12.38 -0.44 0.60
N THR A 801 -12.38 0.87 0.86
CA THR A 801 -13.12 1.44 2.00
C THR A 801 -14.63 1.23 1.84
N GLY A 802 -15.16 1.37 0.62
CA GLY A 802 -16.54 1.03 0.30
C GLY A 802 -16.87 -0.45 0.55
N LEU A 803 -15.97 -1.37 0.16
CA LEU A 803 -16.10 -2.79 0.45
C LEU A 803 -16.09 -3.07 1.96
N PHE A 804 -15.19 -2.45 2.70
CA PHE A 804 -15.14 -2.57 4.17
C PHE A 804 -16.41 -2.04 4.83
N SER A 805 -16.97 -0.94 4.32
CA SER A 805 -18.23 -0.38 4.82
C SER A 805 -19.40 -1.33 4.55
N MET A 806 -19.44 -1.96 3.38
CA MET A 806 -20.45 -2.97 3.06
C MET A 806 -20.31 -4.21 3.96
N LEU A 807 -19.09 -4.69 4.19
CA LEU A 807 -18.81 -5.80 5.11
C LEU A 807 -19.21 -5.44 6.54
N ALA A 808 -18.87 -4.24 7.02
CA ALA A 808 -19.24 -3.75 8.33
C ALA A 808 -20.77 -3.73 8.52
N LEU A 809 -21.50 -3.23 7.50
CA LEU A 809 -22.95 -3.17 7.49
C LEU A 809 -23.61 -4.56 7.53
N LEU A 810 -23.10 -5.51 6.72
CA LEU A 810 -23.53 -6.91 6.75
C LEU A 810 -23.31 -7.53 8.13
N LEU A 811 -22.11 -7.36 8.69
CA LEU A 811 -21.74 -7.89 9.99
C LEU A 811 -22.60 -7.27 11.11
N ALA A 812 -22.81 -5.94 11.08
CA ALA A 812 -23.67 -5.27 12.04
C ALA A 812 -25.13 -5.74 11.95
N SER A 813 -25.64 -5.99 10.74
CA SER A 813 -26.98 -6.52 10.51
C SER A 813 -27.14 -7.95 11.06
N VAL A 814 -26.14 -8.82 10.87
CA VAL A 814 -26.11 -10.17 11.43
C VAL A 814 -26.08 -10.11 12.96
N GLY A 815 -25.26 -9.23 13.55
CA GLY A 815 -25.17 -9.03 15.00
C GLY A 815 -26.49 -8.56 15.59
N LEU A 816 -27.09 -7.54 15.00
CA LEU A 816 -28.38 -7.00 15.45
C LEU A 816 -29.50 -8.03 15.32
N TYR A 817 -29.56 -8.77 14.20
CA TYR A 817 -30.49 -9.88 14.03
C TYR A 817 -30.33 -10.94 15.13
N GLY A 818 -29.08 -11.36 15.40
CA GLY A 818 -28.79 -12.38 16.42
C GLY A 818 -29.21 -11.95 17.82
N VAL A 819 -28.89 -10.72 18.22
CA VAL A 819 -29.27 -10.16 19.53
C VAL A 819 -30.80 -9.96 19.62
N THR A 820 -31.45 -9.47 18.58
CA THR A 820 -32.90 -9.26 18.55
C THR A 820 -33.64 -10.59 18.59
N ALA A 821 -33.23 -11.59 17.80
CA ALA A 821 -33.81 -12.93 17.83
C ALA A 821 -33.68 -13.59 19.19
N TYR A 822 -32.50 -13.50 19.81
CA TYR A 822 -32.26 -13.99 21.16
C TYR A 822 -33.17 -13.32 22.21
N ASN A 823 -33.29 -11.99 22.17
CA ASN A 823 -34.13 -11.23 23.06
C ASN A 823 -35.62 -11.61 22.93
N VAL A 824 -36.10 -11.86 21.71
CA VAL A 824 -37.47 -12.36 21.43
C VAL A 824 -37.67 -13.73 22.05
N THR A 825 -36.77 -14.69 21.80
CA THR A 825 -36.89 -16.05 22.37
C THR A 825 -36.91 -16.06 23.87
N ARG A 826 -36.15 -15.19 24.54
CA ARG A 826 -36.09 -15.09 25.99
C ARG A 826 -37.35 -14.45 26.59
N ARG A 827 -38.02 -13.62 25.82
CA ARG A 827 -39.25 -12.90 26.26
C ARG A 827 -40.54 -13.54 25.72
N THR A 828 -40.48 -14.78 25.21
CA THR A 828 -41.61 -15.47 24.59
C THR A 828 -42.80 -15.56 25.52
N SER A 829 -42.59 -15.90 26.80
CA SER A 829 -43.63 -15.95 27.83
C SER A 829 -44.23 -14.55 28.15
N GLU A 830 -43.36 -13.52 28.28
CA GLU A 830 -43.81 -12.11 28.47
C GLU A 830 -44.67 -11.63 27.29
N ILE A 831 -44.19 -11.91 26.04
CA ILE A 831 -44.92 -11.58 24.82
C ILE A 831 -46.26 -12.35 24.74
N GLY A 832 -46.24 -13.64 25.09
CA GLY A 832 -47.44 -14.46 25.13
C GLY A 832 -48.47 -13.95 26.10
N ILE A 833 -48.08 -13.56 27.32
CA ILE A 833 -48.97 -12.97 28.33
C ILE A 833 -49.59 -11.66 27.82
N ARG A 834 -48.76 -10.78 27.23
CA ARG A 834 -49.27 -9.52 26.67
C ARG A 834 -50.26 -9.72 25.52
N MET A 835 -49.99 -10.70 24.66
CA MET A 835 -50.94 -11.04 23.57
C MET A 835 -52.23 -11.66 24.11
N ALA A 836 -52.15 -12.50 25.14
CA ALA A 836 -53.32 -13.04 25.83
C ALA A 836 -54.18 -11.95 26.52
N LEU A 837 -53.53 -10.86 26.97
CA LEU A 837 -54.19 -9.67 27.55
C LEU A 837 -54.68 -8.65 26.48
N GLY A 838 -54.62 -8.99 25.16
CA GLY A 838 -55.17 -8.18 24.09
C GLY A 838 -54.21 -7.26 23.35
N ALA A 839 -52.90 -7.42 23.53
CA ALA A 839 -51.92 -6.63 22.76
C ALA A 839 -51.94 -7.01 21.27
N ASN A 840 -52.08 -6.02 20.40
CA ASN A 840 -52.05 -6.22 18.95
C ASN A 840 -50.66 -6.61 18.45
N ARG A 841 -50.60 -7.40 17.36
CA ARG A 841 -49.35 -7.80 16.68
C ARG A 841 -48.44 -6.60 16.36
N GLY A 842 -49.03 -5.44 16.00
CA GLY A 842 -48.27 -4.21 15.72
C GLY A 842 -47.53 -3.66 16.94
N ASN A 843 -48.14 -3.78 18.15
CA ASN A 843 -47.53 -3.34 19.41
C ASN A 843 -46.28 -4.19 19.76
N VAL A 844 -46.35 -5.51 19.48
CA VAL A 844 -45.21 -6.43 19.68
C VAL A 844 -44.10 -6.08 18.71
N VAL A 845 -44.41 -5.88 17.43
CA VAL A 845 -43.41 -5.46 16.38
C VAL A 845 -42.77 -4.13 16.77
N SER A 846 -43.56 -3.12 17.13
CA SER A 846 -43.06 -1.81 17.55
C SER A 846 -42.17 -1.87 18.80
N MET A 847 -42.48 -2.71 19.77
CA MET A 847 -41.66 -2.90 20.98
C MET A 847 -40.30 -3.55 20.63
N VAL A 848 -40.26 -4.56 19.77
CA VAL A 848 -39.04 -5.22 19.38
C VAL A 848 -38.15 -4.27 18.53
N LEU A 849 -38.73 -3.60 17.54
CA LEU A 849 -38.04 -2.64 16.70
C LEU A 849 -37.56 -1.43 17.49
N GLY A 850 -38.37 -0.88 18.42
CA GLY A 850 -37.98 0.20 19.31
C GLY A 850 -36.75 -0.13 20.16
N GLY A 851 -36.63 -1.39 20.61
CA GLY A 851 -35.43 -1.88 21.29
C GLY A 851 -34.18 -1.94 20.39
N ALA A 852 -34.30 -2.32 19.13
CA ALA A 852 -33.22 -2.33 18.15
C ALA A 852 -32.82 -0.89 17.79
N PHE A 853 -33.78 -0.02 17.47
CA PHE A 853 -33.52 1.39 17.14
C PHE A 853 -32.92 2.18 18.29
N SER A 854 -33.25 1.89 19.54
CA SER A 854 -32.62 2.56 20.69
C SER A 854 -31.13 2.27 20.79
N GLN A 855 -30.72 1.02 20.49
CA GLN A 855 -29.28 0.65 20.47
C GLN A 855 -28.54 1.34 19.32
N VAL A 856 -29.14 1.35 18.12
CA VAL A 856 -28.58 2.04 16.96
C VAL A 856 -28.52 3.55 17.20
N GLY A 857 -29.54 4.15 17.82
CA GLY A 857 -29.56 5.57 18.19
C GLY A 857 -28.42 5.97 19.14
N VAL A 858 -28.18 5.17 20.19
CA VAL A 858 -27.02 5.40 21.08
C VAL A 858 -25.70 5.21 20.30
N GLY A 859 -25.62 4.20 19.42
CA GLY A 859 -24.47 3.99 18.54
C GLY A 859 -24.20 5.17 17.61
N LEU A 860 -25.25 5.79 17.05
CA LEU A 860 -25.15 7.01 16.23
C LEU A 860 -24.67 8.21 17.05
N CYS A 861 -25.15 8.39 18.29
CA CYS A 861 -24.68 9.47 19.17
C CYS A 861 -23.18 9.41 19.45
N ILE A 862 -22.59 8.22 19.46
CA ILE A 862 -21.13 8.02 19.62
C ILE A 862 -20.44 8.07 18.25
N GLY A 863 -21.02 7.43 17.25
CA GLY A 863 -20.42 7.26 15.93
C GLY A 863 -20.33 8.54 15.10
N ILE A 864 -21.33 9.46 15.22
CA ILE A 864 -21.33 10.74 14.49
C ILE A 864 -20.13 11.62 14.89
N PRO A 865 -19.84 11.88 16.17
CA PRO A 865 -18.65 12.62 16.55
C PRO A 865 -17.34 11.96 16.06
N LEU A 866 -17.25 10.62 16.13
CA LEU A 866 -16.09 9.88 15.63
C LEU A 866 -15.96 9.99 14.10
N ALA A 867 -17.07 9.96 13.37
CA ALA A 867 -17.07 10.14 11.91
C ALA A 867 -16.60 11.54 11.51
N LEU A 868 -17.03 12.58 12.23
CA LEU A 868 -16.59 13.96 12.03
C LEU A 868 -15.09 14.13 12.33
N LEU A 869 -14.58 13.51 13.39
CA LEU A 869 -13.14 13.48 13.69
C LEU A 869 -12.36 12.78 12.60
N SER A 870 -12.84 11.64 12.11
CA SER A 870 -12.22 10.90 11.00
C SER A 870 -12.20 11.72 9.71
N GLY A 871 -13.29 12.44 9.40
CA GLY A 871 -13.36 13.38 8.27
C GLY A 871 -12.33 14.52 8.38
N SER A 872 -12.12 15.04 9.60
CA SER A 872 -11.09 16.05 9.86
C SER A 872 -9.68 15.51 9.65
N ALA A 873 -9.39 14.29 10.08
CA ALA A 873 -8.09 13.64 9.87
C ALA A 873 -7.81 13.37 8.37
N LEU A 874 -8.85 13.19 7.57
CA LEU A 874 -8.73 12.93 6.12
C LEU A 874 -8.81 14.20 5.28
N ALA A 875 -8.96 15.39 5.87
CA ALA A 875 -9.22 16.64 5.15
C ALA A 875 -8.20 16.94 4.04
N HIS A 876 -6.92 16.60 4.24
CA HIS A 876 -5.85 16.80 3.25
C HIS A 876 -5.89 15.81 2.08
N GLN A 877 -6.65 14.70 2.20
CA GLN A 877 -6.83 13.70 1.13
C GLN A 877 -8.13 13.91 0.35
N LEU A 878 -9.01 14.81 0.81
CA LEU A 878 -10.31 15.06 0.20
C LEU A 878 -10.22 16.21 -0.82
N TYR A 879 -10.77 15.99 -2.01
CA TYR A 879 -10.84 16.99 -3.06
C TYR A 879 -12.28 17.47 -3.29
N GLY A 880 -12.51 18.77 -3.14
CA GLY A 880 -13.80 19.39 -3.43
C GLY A 880 -14.97 18.89 -2.55
N VAL A 881 -14.67 18.32 -1.38
CA VAL A 881 -15.67 17.83 -0.42
C VAL A 881 -15.42 18.47 0.92
N SER A 882 -16.48 18.98 1.53
CA SER A 882 -16.38 19.43 2.92
C SER A 882 -16.18 18.24 3.87
N ARG A 883 -15.21 18.36 4.79
CA ARG A 883 -14.98 17.36 5.85
C ARG A 883 -16.22 17.07 6.72
N PHE A 884 -17.20 17.94 6.70
CA PHE A 884 -18.46 17.85 7.44
C PHE A 884 -19.67 17.85 6.49
N ASP A 885 -19.62 17.10 5.40
CA ASP A 885 -20.71 17.03 4.44
C ASP A 885 -21.97 16.40 5.07
N PRO A 886 -23.06 17.18 5.28
CA PRO A 886 -24.26 16.70 5.97
C PRO A 886 -25.03 15.69 5.12
N PHE A 887 -24.91 15.73 3.80
CA PHE A 887 -25.58 14.80 2.89
C PHE A 887 -25.00 13.40 3.04
N ILE A 888 -23.67 13.28 3.03
CA ILE A 888 -22.95 12.00 3.19
C ILE A 888 -23.26 11.40 4.56
N LEU A 889 -23.21 12.22 5.61
CA LEU A 889 -23.53 11.77 6.95
C LEU A 889 -25.00 11.32 7.07
N GLY A 890 -25.92 12.08 6.50
CA GLY A 890 -27.34 11.73 6.45
C GLY A 890 -27.60 10.41 5.69
N MET A 891 -26.92 10.19 4.57
CA MET A 891 -27.00 8.93 3.83
C MET A 891 -26.43 7.75 4.61
N ALA A 892 -25.30 7.92 5.31
CA ALA A 892 -24.73 6.89 6.18
C ALA A 892 -25.69 6.48 7.30
N ILE A 893 -26.33 7.45 7.94
CA ILE A 893 -27.35 7.24 8.97
C ILE A 893 -28.56 6.50 8.38
N LEU A 894 -29.05 6.95 7.24
CA LEU A 894 -30.22 6.35 6.57
C LEU A 894 -29.96 4.88 6.22
N VAL A 895 -28.80 4.58 5.61
CA VAL A 895 -28.42 3.22 5.23
C VAL A 895 -28.32 2.32 6.46
N LEU A 896 -27.70 2.80 7.55
CA LEU A 896 -27.60 2.03 8.80
C LEU A 896 -28.98 1.79 9.43
N CYS A 897 -29.87 2.79 9.44
CA CYS A 897 -31.24 2.64 9.94
C CYS A 897 -32.07 1.66 9.09
N LEU A 898 -31.92 1.68 7.77
CA LEU A 898 -32.59 0.72 6.87
C LEU A 898 -32.11 -0.72 7.13
N CYS A 899 -30.82 -0.91 7.32
CA CYS A 899 -30.26 -2.22 7.68
C CYS A 899 -30.73 -2.69 9.06
N ALA A 900 -30.83 -1.79 10.03
CA ALA A 900 -31.38 -2.10 11.35
C ALA A 900 -32.85 -2.49 11.29
N LEU A 901 -33.63 -1.79 10.44
CA LEU A 901 -35.04 -2.13 10.19
C LEU A 901 -35.15 -3.56 9.61
N VAL A 902 -34.40 -3.87 8.56
CA VAL A 902 -34.41 -5.19 7.90
C VAL A 902 -33.99 -6.29 8.87
N ALA A 903 -32.89 -6.09 9.60
CA ALA A 903 -32.35 -7.05 10.57
C ALA A 903 -33.32 -7.29 11.75
N GLY A 904 -34.03 -6.25 12.22
CA GLY A 904 -35.00 -6.33 13.32
C GLY A 904 -36.38 -6.86 12.90
N TRP A 905 -36.77 -6.70 11.61
CA TRP A 905 -38.10 -7.04 11.11
C TRP A 905 -38.39 -8.54 11.18
N ILE A 906 -37.46 -9.38 10.78
CA ILE A 906 -37.66 -10.84 10.76
C ILE A 906 -37.91 -11.39 12.17
N PRO A 907 -37.10 -11.09 13.21
CA PRO A 907 -37.38 -11.49 14.58
C PRO A 907 -38.66 -10.89 15.13
N ALA A 908 -38.96 -9.62 14.81
CA ALA A 908 -40.15 -8.94 15.28
C ALA A 908 -41.43 -9.60 14.73
N ARG A 909 -41.41 -9.98 13.43
CA ARG A 909 -42.52 -10.70 12.80
C ARG A 909 -42.73 -12.09 13.42
N ARG A 910 -41.66 -12.83 13.72
CA ARG A 910 -41.72 -14.11 14.43
C ARG A 910 -42.28 -13.95 15.83
N ALA A 911 -41.88 -12.90 16.56
CA ALA A 911 -42.44 -12.59 17.89
C ALA A 911 -43.95 -12.34 17.83
N ALA A 912 -44.43 -11.65 16.81
CA ALA A 912 -45.86 -11.32 16.61
C ALA A 912 -46.72 -12.52 16.11
N SER A 913 -46.08 -13.63 15.68
CA SER A 913 -46.77 -14.84 15.24
C SER A 913 -46.85 -15.96 16.28
N ILE A 914 -46.34 -15.72 17.51
CA ILE A 914 -46.36 -16.67 18.61
C ILE A 914 -47.81 -16.84 19.08
N GLU A 915 -48.29 -18.11 19.15
CA GLU A 915 -49.63 -18.41 19.72
C GLU A 915 -49.58 -18.29 21.24
N PRO A 916 -50.52 -17.50 21.86
CA PRO A 916 -50.50 -17.27 23.31
C PRO A 916 -50.63 -18.56 24.14
N MET A 917 -51.35 -19.57 23.62
CA MET A 917 -51.50 -20.86 24.28
C MET A 917 -50.22 -21.71 24.26
N GLU A 918 -49.44 -21.68 23.17
CA GLU A 918 -48.13 -22.34 23.13
C GLU A 918 -47.11 -21.67 24.03
N ALA A 919 -47.13 -20.34 24.09
CA ALA A 919 -46.17 -19.55 24.93
C ALA A 919 -46.39 -19.80 26.45
N LEU A 920 -47.59 -20.13 26.88
CA LEU A 920 -47.93 -20.43 28.28
C LEU A 920 -47.75 -21.95 28.62
N ARG A 921 -47.57 -22.84 27.61
CA ARG A 921 -47.39 -24.28 27.77
C ARG A 921 -45.93 -24.71 27.90
N ILE A 922 -44.99 -23.80 27.72
CA ILE A 922 -43.55 -24.01 27.77
C ILE A 922 -43.00 -23.81 29.22
N GLU A 923 -43.86 -23.86 30.22
CA GLU A 923 -43.49 -24.12 31.63
C GLU A 923 -43.51 -25.64 31.83
#